data_bc248a8e46f5de75a489fe2e9a9c0102
#
_entry.id   bc248a8e46f5de75a489fe2e9a9c0102
#
_cell.length_a   1.000
_cell.length_b   1.000
_cell.length_c   1.000
_cell.angle_alpha   90.00
_cell.angle_beta   90.00
_cell.angle_gamma   90.00
#
_symmetry.space_group_name_H-M   'P 1'
#
loop_
_entity.id
_entity.type
_entity.pdbx_description
1 polymer ?
#
loop_
_entity_poly.entity_id
_entity_poly.type
_entity_poly.pdbx_seq_one_letter_code
_entity_poly.pdbx_strand_id
1 'polypeptide(L)'
;MFSSGSVLPVKIQPPLLRPLAYRVLSRKYGLSIKSNGLSALAEFVGTNIGTNWRQGSATIRFLEQFATVWKQQERGLFIDQDGVKEVIQEMKEREKAEWSHEHPTQHGDDILRHSDDDSDDDMPMAADSSLQNALLSSPIRDPINENEHNVSSRLEKSKNLDWRDYFKVINASQQQRFSYNPRKMQFIFVANKKENLLGSSTGFLPDIADKVQMFLTRYYLTNDRVMRNENFQNSDMFNPLSSMVSLQNELSNAGQKQQFNSMNITPIKNLLGRDAQNFLILGLLNKNFKGNWSIEDPSGSVEIDILQTIPTQGHYYAPGCMVLVEGIYYSVGNKFHVTSMTLPPGERREITLETMGNLDLLGIHGLSNNNFIARLDKDLKIRLHLLEKELTDHKFIILGADLFLDDLRIMTALSKILQNLNDDPPTLLIWQGSFTSIPVFASMSSRNVSSSTQYKNNFDALATLLSQYDNLTESTTMIFIPGPNDLWGSMISLGANGILPQDAIPSVFTKKMNKVCKNIIWSSNPTRIAYLSQEIVLFRDDLTERFKRHHLEFAFNENEESYTESANTTTKDTDTVPIDELVKNPDQLPQKVQESRKLVKTILDQGHLSPFVDSIRPISWDLDHTLTLCPIPSTMILCDTSSAQFDLTYNGCKVINPGSFIHNRRARYMEYIPSTKKTIQEEIYF
;
A
#
# COMPACT_ATOMS: atom_id res chain seq x y z
N MET A 1 -7.71 38.25 11.59
CA MET A 1 -7.21 37.40 10.51
C MET A 1 -6.85 38.16 9.22
N PHE A 2 -7.26 39.37 9.07
CA PHE A 2 -6.83 40.26 7.98
C PHE A 2 -5.63 41.13 8.41
N SER A 3 -4.61 40.46 9.04
CA SER A 3 -3.41 41.16 9.50
C SER A 3 -2.66 41.78 8.32
N SER A 4 -2.33 43.02 8.44
CA SER A 4 -1.58 43.91 7.54
C SER A 4 -0.10 43.48 7.34
N GLY A 5 0.14 42.22 7.00
CA GLY A 5 1.39 41.84 6.36
C GLY A 5 1.25 42.15 4.86
N SER A 6 2.27 42.71 4.24
CA SER A 6 2.29 43.12 2.84
C SER A 6 2.08 41.92 1.89
N VAL A 7 0.84 41.52 1.75
CA VAL A 7 0.45 40.48 0.79
C VAL A 7 0.25 41.14 -0.56
N LEU A 8 1.01 40.74 -1.58
CA LEU A 8 0.84 41.24 -2.94
C LEU A 8 -0.54 40.84 -3.48
N PRO A 9 -1.42 41.83 -3.82
CA PRO A 9 -2.74 41.53 -4.34
C PRO A 9 -2.65 40.87 -5.72
N VAL A 10 -3.39 39.80 -5.92
CA VAL A 10 -3.43 39.04 -7.18
C VAL A 10 -4.84 39.05 -7.72
N LYS A 11 -5.01 39.34 -9.02
CA LYS A 11 -6.30 39.25 -9.68
C LYS A 11 -6.63 37.79 -10.01
N ILE A 12 -7.51 37.18 -9.22
CA ILE A 12 -7.96 35.79 -9.42
C ILE A 12 -9.13 35.81 -10.41
N GLN A 13 -9.02 34.97 -11.46
CA GLN A 13 -10.15 34.76 -12.36
C GLN A 13 -11.21 33.88 -11.67
N PRO A 14 -12.51 34.22 -11.70
CA PRO A 14 -13.59 33.49 -11.03
C PRO A 14 -13.62 31.98 -11.33
N PRO A 15 -13.35 31.50 -12.56
CA PRO A 15 -13.30 30.08 -12.85
C PRO A 15 -12.24 29.31 -12.04
N LEU A 16 -11.15 29.96 -11.67
CA LEU A 16 -10.07 29.31 -10.91
C LEU A 16 -10.44 29.09 -9.42
N LEU A 17 -11.25 30.02 -8.85
CA LEU A 17 -11.74 29.86 -7.47
C LEU A 17 -12.94 28.91 -7.38
N ARG A 18 -13.65 28.68 -8.47
CA ARG A 18 -14.90 27.91 -8.53
C ARG A 18 -14.81 26.50 -7.90
N PRO A 19 -13.78 25.67 -8.17
CA PRO A 19 -13.70 24.34 -7.58
C PRO A 19 -13.63 24.36 -6.05
N LEU A 20 -12.88 25.31 -5.51
CA LEU A 20 -12.68 25.47 -4.07
C LEU A 20 -13.94 26.03 -3.39
N ALA A 21 -14.54 27.06 -3.98
CA ALA A 21 -15.80 27.64 -3.52
C ALA A 21 -16.94 26.62 -3.57
N TYR A 22 -17.04 25.82 -4.61
CA TYR A 22 -18.05 24.76 -4.73
C TYR A 22 -17.87 23.67 -3.65
N ARG A 23 -16.62 23.23 -3.40
CA ARG A 23 -16.32 22.24 -2.36
C ARG A 23 -16.78 22.70 -0.99
N VAL A 24 -16.50 23.95 -0.64
CA VAL A 24 -16.85 24.48 0.69
C VAL A 24 -18.31 24.92 0.73
N LEU A 25 -18.73 25.85 -0.11
CA LEU A 25 -20.05 26.49 0.00
C LEU A 25 -21.18 25.57 -0.43
N SER A 26 -21.02 24.83 -1.54
CA SER A 26 -22.11 23.98 -2.05
C SER A 26 -22.10 22.59 -1.40
N ARG A 27 -20.98 21.88 -1.35
CA ARG A 27 -20.95 20.52 -0.80
C ARG A 27 -21.05 20.46 0.73
N LYS A 28 -20.37 21.38 1.44
CA LYS A 28 -20.34 21.33 2.91
C LYS A 28 -21.52 22.09 3.54
N TYR A 29 -21.87 23.24 2.97
CA TYR A 29 -22.92 24.12 3.53
C TYR A 29 -24.21 24.14 2.75
N GLY A 30 -24.32 23.50 1.57
CA GLY A 30 -25.55 23.41 0.77
C GLY A 30 -25.97 24.73 0.09
N LEU A 31 -25.02 25.65 -0.11
CA LEU A 31 -25.26 26.97 -0.70
C LEU A 31 -24.97 26.96 -2.20
N SER A 32 -25.82 27.60 -3.01
CA SER A 32 -25.63 27.74 -4.45
C SER A 32 -25.04 29.13 -4.79
N ILE A 33 -23.97 29.15 -5.58
CA ILE A 33 -23.24 30.38 -5.89
C ILE A 33 -23.62 30.88 -7.30
N LYS A 34 -24.10 32.10 -7.42
CA LYS A 34 -24.29 32.78 -8.72
C LYS A 34 -22.94 33.23 -9.27
N SER A 35 -22.84 33.38 -10.59
CA SER A 35 -21.61 33.85 -11.27
C SER A 35 -21.11 35.20 -10.76
N ASN A 36 -22.02 36.14 -10.48
CA ASN A 36 -21.70 37.45 -9.94
C ASN A 36 -21.17 37.39 -8.49
N GLY A 37 -21.76 36.53 -7.65
CA GLY A 37 -21.27 36.27 -6.29
C GLY A 37 -19.88 35.62 -6.29
N LEU A 38 -19.62 34.68 -7.21
CA LEU A 38 -18.31 34.07 -7.36
C LEU A 38 -17.24 35.09 -7.79
N SER A 39 -17.59 36.07 -8.65
CA SER A 39 -16.69 37.14 -9.07
C SER A 39 -16.30 38.04 -7.89
N ALA A 40 -17.26 38.42 -7.05
CA ALA A 40 -17.01 39.22 -5.85
C ALA A 40 -16.14 38.48 -4.82
N LEU A 41 -16.36 37.18 -4.62
CA LEU A 41 -15.53 36.34 -3.76
C LEU A 41 -14.11 36.19 -4.31
N ALA A 42 -13.94 36.02 -5.64
CA ALA A 42 -12.62 35.91 -6.28
C ALA A 42 -11.81 37.21 -6.15
N GLU A 43 -12.44 38.34 -6.29
CA GLU A 43 -11.83 39.66 -6.10
C GLU A 43 -11.38 39.85 -4.64
N PHE A 44 -12.23 39.53 -3.68
CA PHE A 44 -11.90 39.64 -2.27
C PHE A 44 -10.76 38.71 -1.84
N VAL A 45 -10.79 37.43 -2.24
CA VAL A 45 -9.74 36.47 -1.95
C VAL A 45 -8.41 36.90 -2.59
N GLY A 46 -8.45 37.45 -3.80
CA GLY A 46 -7.25 37.93 -4.49
C GLY A 46 -6.61 39.14 -3.83
N THR A 47 -7.42 40.05 -3.29
CA THR A 47 -6.93 41.28 -2.61
C THR A 47 -6.42 41.00 -1.19
N ASN A 48 -7.04 40.08 -0.44
CA ASN A 48 -6.72 39.90 0.98
C ASN A 48 -5.85 38.65 1.27
N ILE A 49 -5.90 37.61 0.45
CA ILE A 49 -5.09 36.36 0.64
C ILE A 49 -3.91 36.33 -0.35
N GLY A 50 -4.00 37.01 -1.49
CA GLY A 50 -2.91 37.20 -2.43
C GLY A 50 -2.42 35.93 -3.09
N THR A 51 -1.09 35.78 -3.27
CA THR A 51 -0.44 34.65 -4.00
C THR A 51 -0.70 33.28 -3.40
N ASN A 52 -0.94 33.18 -2.08
CA ASN A 52 -1.09 31.91 -1.35
C ASN A 52 -2.50 31.31 -1.40
N TRP A 53 -3.43 31.90 -2.17
CA TRP A 53 -4.81 31.43 -2.22
C TRP A 53 -4.97 29.97 -2.67
N ARG A 54 -4.02 29.41 -3.44
CA ARG A 54 -4.03 28.00 -3.88
C ARG A 54 -3.57 27.03 -2.81
N GLN A 55 -2.73 27.44 -1.89
CA GLN A 55 -2.20 26.56 -0.81
C GLN A 55 -3.19 26.30 0.34
N GLY A 56 -4.39 26.74 0.20
CA GLY A 56 -5.62 26.09 0.67
C GLY A 56 -6.11 26.44 2.07
N SER A 57 -5.31 26.56 3.12
CA SER A 57 -5.89 26.65 4.47
C SER A 57 -6.57 28.00 4.78
N ALA A 58 -5.98 29.10 4.36
CA ALA A 58 -6.52 30.44 4.61
C ALA A 58 -7.81 30.71 3.79
N THR A 59 -7.81 30.32 2.52
CA THR A 59 -8.98 30.46 1.63
C THR A 59 -10.14 29.58 2.06
N ILE A 60 -9.87 28.36 2.49
CA ILE A 60 -10.90 27.44 2.99
C ILE A 60 -11.51 27.98 4.28
N ARG A 61 -10.69 28.41 5.25
CA ARG A 61 -11.18 29.02 6.50
C ARG A 61 -12.04 30.25 6.25
N PHE A 62 -11.61 31.12 5.34
CA PHE A 62 -12.41 32.27 4.95
C PHE A 62 -13.78 31.86 4.37
N LEU A 63 -13.80 30.90 3.44
CA LEU A 63 -15.05 30.43 2.84
C LEU A 63 -15.97 29.72 3.85
N GLU A 64 -15.42 29.05 4.84
CA GLU A 64 -16.19 28.43 5.92
C GLU A 64 -16.80 29.46 6.87
N GLN A 65 -16.03 30.46 7.28
CA GLN A 65 -16.53 31.57 8.08
C GLN A 65 -17.60 32.34 7.34
N PHE A 66 -17.37 32.63 6.06
CA PHE A 66 -18.34 33.26 5.20
C PHE A 66 -19.67 32.49 5.13
N ALA A 67 -19.60 31.17 4.94
CA ALA A 67 -20.78 30.31 4.90
C ALA A 67 -21.52 30.26 6.24
N THR A 68 -20.80 30.29 7.35
CA THR A 68 -21.38 30.31 8.69
C THR A 68 -22.15 31.63 8.93
N VAL A 69 -21.53 32.76 8.62
CA VAL A 69 -22.20 34.09 8.75
C VAL A 69 -23.40 34.18 7.81
N TRP A 70 -23.27 33.69 6.55
CA TRP A 70 -24.38 33.67 5.59
C TRP A 70 -25.60 32.91 6.13
N LYS A 71 -25.38 31.73 6.73
CA LYS A 71 -26.44 30.93 7.34
C LYS A 71 -27.02 31.54 8.60
N GLN A 72 -26.20 32.19 9.43
CA GLN A 72 -26.66 32.87 10.63
C GLN A 72 -27.60 34.02 10.30
N GLN A 73 -27.42 34.66 9.14
CA GLN A 73 -28.28 35.76 8.67
C GLN A 73 -29.51 35.29 7.90
N GLU A 74 -29.75 33.97 7.76
CA GLU A 74 -30.88 33.40 7.02
C GLU A 74 -31.10 33.98 5.61
N ARG A 75 -30.01 34.34 4.90
CA ARG A 75 -30.06 35.00 3.57
C ARG A 75 -30.49 34.07 2.41
N GLY A 76 -30.91 32.82 2.70
CA GLY A 76 -31.36 31.89 1.69
C GLY A 76 -30.22 31.07 1.07
N LEU A 77 -30.58 30.26 0.05
CA LEU A 77 -29.66 29.27 -0.54
C LEU A 77 -28.75 29.82 -1.64
N PHE A 78 -29.04 31.03 -2.18
CA PHE A 78 -28.34 31.57 -3.34
C PHE A 78 -27.44 32.75 -2.96
N ILE A 79 -26.14 32.58 -3.17
CA ILE A 79 -25.14 33.62 -2.92
C ILE A 79 -25.07 34.55 -4.14
N ASP A 80 -25.42 35.81 -3.95
CA ASP A 80 -25.38 36.89 -4.94
C ASP A 80 -24.28 37.92 -4.60
N GLN A 81 -24.03 38.87 -5.52
CA GLN A 81 -22.95 39.83 -5.39
C GLN A 81 -23.15 40.81 -4.22
N ASP A 82 -24.38 41.26 -4.02
CA ASP A 82 -24.67 42.27 -3.00
C ASP A 82 -24.61 41.65 -1.61
N GLY A 83 -25.17 40.46 -1.44
CA GLY A 83 -25.05 39.71 -0.21
C GLY A 83 -23.60 39.34 0.16
N VAL A 84 -22.74 39.06 -0.83
CA VAL A 84 -21.31 38.85 -0.60
C VAL A 84 -20.62 40.06 -0.02
N LYS A 85 -20.91 41.24 -0.57
CA LYS A 85 -20.30 42.51 -0.09
C LYS A 85 -20.72 42.83 1.34
N GLU A 86 -22.01 42.67 1.65
CA GLU A 86 -22.55 42.94 2.98
C GLU A 86 -21.97 42.00 4.04
N VAL A 87 -21.92 40.68 3.77
CA VAL A 87 -21.34 39.70 4.69
C VAL A 87 -19.85 39.95 4.91
N ILE A 88 -19.10 40.30 3.86
CA ILE A 88 -17.68 40.65 3.99
C ILE A 88 -17.49 41.91 4.85
N GLN A 89 -18.35 42.89 4.70
CA GLN A 89 -18.28 44.11 5.50
C GLN A 89 -18.53 43.79 6.98
N GLU A 90 -19.55 43.02 7.27
CA GLU A 90 -19.84 42.61 8.63
C GLU A 90 -18.72 41.75 9.27
N MET A 91 -18.12 40.84 8.50
CA MET A 91 -16.96 40.08 8.98
C MET A 91 -15.79 41.00 9.35
N LYS A 92 -15.55 42.05 8.57
CA LYS A 92 -14.53 43.08 8.89
C LYS A 92 -14.88 43.90 10.12
N GLU A 93 -16.13 44.22 10.33
CA GLU A 93 -16.61 44.97 11.51
C GLU A 93 -16.50 44.12 12.78
N ARG A 94 -16.87 42.86 12.71
CA ARG A 94 -16.69 41.90 13.85
C ARG A 94 -15.21 41.76 14.23
N GLU A 95 -14.33 41.63 13.28
CA GLU A 95 -12.88 41.52 13.52
C GLU A 95 -12.29 42.79 14.13
N LYS A 96 -12.79 43.98 13.72
CA LYS A 96 -12.40 45.24 14.36
C LYS A 96 -12.93 45.35 15.79
N ALA A 97 -14.14 44.88 16.06
CA ALA A 97 -14.74 44.88 17.40
C ALA A 97 -13.99 43.92 18.35
N GLU A 98 -13.59 42.73 17.89
CA GLU A 98 -12.79 41.77 18.66
C GLU A 98 -11.42 42.36 18.98
N TRP A 99 -10.77 43.04 18.04
CA TRP A 99 -9.45 43.66 18.28
C TRP A 99 -9.48 44.82 19.25
N SER A 100 -10.58 45.60 19.31
CA SER A 100 -10.75 46.66 20.28
C SER A 100 -11.03 46.17 21.71
N HIS A 101 -11.49 44.94 21.88
CA HIS A 101 -11.69 44.29 23.19
C HIS A 101 -10.43 43.66 23.79
N GLU A 102 -9.49 43.25 22.94
CA GLU A 102 -8.24 42.62 23.40
C GLU A 102 -7.09 43.57 23.71
N HIS A 103 -7.17 44.87 23.30
CA HIS A 103 -6.12 45.86 23.54
C HIS A 103 -6.71 47.19 23.99
N PRO A 104 -6.83 47.44 25.32
CA PRO A 104 -7.06 48.77 25.85
C PRO A 104 -5.81 49.63 25.63
N THR A 105 -5.96 50.72 24.89
CA THR A 105 -4.93 51.70 24.59
C THR A 105 -4.29 52.28 25.87
N GLN A 106 -2.99 52.08 26.03
CA GLN A 106 -2.13 52.96 26.83
C GLN A 106 -1.22 53.77 25.89
N HIS A 107 -1.35 55.09 26.00
CA HIS A 107 -0.44 56.06 25.42
C HIS A 107 0.92 56.05 26.14
N GLY A 108 1.99 56.25 25.36
CA GLY A 108 3.30 56.64 25.91
C GLY A 108 4.49 56.25 25.03
N ASP A 109 4.89 57.16 24.22
CA ASP A 109 6.22 57.57 23.76
C ASP A 109 7.42 56.64 23.73
N ASP A 110 8.02 56.67 22.53
CA ASP A 110 9.46 56.74 22.16
C ASP A 110 10.45 55.61 22.50
N ILE A 111 11.14 55.22 21.50
CA ILE A 111 12.60 55.25 21.24
C ILE A 111 13.09 54.06 20.40
N LEU A 112 13.66 54.44 19.27
CA LEU A 112 14.54 53.70 18.36
C LEU A 112 15.60 52.84 19.06
N ARG A 113 15.88 51.65 18.55
CA ARG A 113 17.26 51.22 18.25
C ARG A 113 17.33 50.00 17.31
N HIS A 114 18.16 50.21 16.29
CA HIS A 114 18.78 49.20 15.41
C HIS A 114 19.55 48.13 16.16
N SER A 115 19.57 46.94 15.63
CA SER A 115 20.84 46.22 15.37
C SER A 115 20.59 45.06 14.42
N ASP A 116 21.33 45.15 13.33
CA ASP A 116 21.64 44.09 12.38
C ASP A 116 22.32 42.91 13.09
N ASP A 117 22.07 41.70 12.66
CA ASP A 117 23.14 40.77 12.39
C ASP A 117 22.66 39.60 11.51
N ASP A 118 23.42 39.44 10.48
CA ASP A 118 23.41 38.34 9.52
C ASP A 118 23.83 37.02 10.16
N SER A 119 23.26 35.90 9.73
CA SER A 119 24.03 34.71 9.36
C SER A 119 23.17 33.65 8.69
N ASP A 120 23.72 33.23 7.58
CA ASP A 120 23.33 32.21 6.63
C ASP A 120 23.14 30.80 7.22
N ASP A 121 22.48 30.02 6.36
CA ASP A 121 22.58 28.59 6.12
C ASP A 121 21.69 27.64 6.92
N ASP A 122 20.95 26.98 6.13
CA ASP A 122 20.59 25.55 6.02
C ASP A 122 19.12 25.29 5.83
N MET A 123 18.79 24.97 4.60
CA MET A 123 17.53 24.38 4.19
C MET A 123 17.45 22.92 4.66
N PRO A 124 16.44 22.52 5.40
CA PRO A 124 16.03 21.13 5.43
C PRO A 124 14.78 20.92 4.56
N MET A 125 14.88 19.88 3.76
CA MET A 125 13.89 19.24 2.92
C MET A 125 12.47 19.25 3.51
N ALA A 126 11.51 19.54 2.67
CA ALA A 126 10.09 19.54 2.94
C ALA A 126 9.61 18.21 3.55
N ALA A 127 9.43 18.20 4.85
CA ALA A 127 8.68 17.18 5.54
C ALA A 127 7.21 17.61 5.58
N ASP A 128 6.41 16.74 5.08
CA ASP A 128 4.97 16.61 5.06
C ASP A 128 4.20 17.58 5.96
N SER A 129 3.89 18.77 5.44
CA SER A 129 3.14 19.81 6.15
C SER A 129 1.64 19.48 6.30
N SER A 130 1.17 18.36 5.75
CA SER A 130 -0.24 17.97 5.78
C SER A 130 -0.71 17.46 7.15
N LEU A 131 0.19 16.88 7.94
CA LEU A 131 -0.13 16.31 9.26
C LEU A 131 -0.12 17.36 10.39
N GLN A 132 0.75 18.37 10.30
CA GLN A 132 0.77 19.44 11.30
C GLN A 132 -0.47 20.36 11.21
N ASN A 133 -1.03 20.53 10.01
CA ASN A 133 -2.24 21.34 9.82
C ASN A 133 -3.53 20.63 10.30
N ALA A 134 -3.54 19.29 10.40
CA ALA A 134 -4.67 18.54 10.94
C ALA A 134 -4.79 18.65 12.47
N LEU A 135 -3.70 18.96 13.17
CA LEU A 135 -3.68 19.14 14.63
C LEU A 135 -4.28 20.48 15.08
N LEU A 136 -4.36 21.47 14.20
CA LEU A 136 -4.82 22.84 14.53
C LEU A 136 -6.27 23.13 14.13
N SER A 137 -6.97 22.16 13.52
CA SER A 137 -8.34 22.37 12.99
C SER A 137 -9.41 21.48 13.63
N SER A 138 -9.45 21.38 14.96
CA SER A 138 -10.60 20.83 15.66
C SER A 138 -11.69 21.90 15.78
N PRO A 139 -12.95 21.65 15.36
CA PRO A 139 -14.03 22.58 15.63
C PRO A 139 -14.34 22.59 17.12
N ILE A 140 -14.29 23.78 17.71
CA ILE A 140 -14.78 24.06 19.05
C ILE A 140 -16.28 23.73 19.05
N ARG A 141 -16.67 22.71 19.80
CA ARG A 141 -18.07 22.49 20.19
C ARG A 141 -18.32 23.33 21.43
N ASP A 142 -19.42 24.06 21.42
CA ASP A 142 -19.91 24.83 22.55
C ASP A 142 -20.00 23.99 23.85
N PRO A 143 -19.69 24.57 25.01
CA PRO A 143 -19.69 23.86 26.28
C PRO A 143 -21.13 23.69 26.79
N ILE A 144 -21.69 22.51 26.59
CA ILE A 144 -22.73 22.02 27.51
C ILE A 144 -22.01 21.39 28.68
N ASN A 145 -22.24 22.01 29.82
CA ASN A 145 -21.81 21.64 31.17
C ASN A 145 -21.71 20.14 31.43
N GLU A 146 -20.52 19.56 31.32
CA GLU A 146 -20.19 18.27 31.94
C GLU A 146 -18.74 18.30 32.45
N ASN A 147 -18.64 18.45 33.76
CA ASN A 147 -17.53 18.09 34.66
C ASN A 147 -16.10 18.22 34.11
N GLU A 148 -15.39 19.24 34.59
CA GLU A 148 -13.96 19.49 34.39
C GLU A 148 -13.05 18.29 34.77
N HIS A 149 -13.55 17.30 35.52
CA HIS A 149 -12.84 16.06 35.85
C HIS A 149 -12.69 15.07 34.68
N ASN A 150 -13.50 15.17 33.62
CA ASN A 150 -13.43 14.23 32.48
C ASN A 150 -12.50 14.69 31.34
N VAL A 151 -12.18 15.98 31.28
CA VAL A 151 -11.28 16.53 30.25
C VAL A 151 -9.82 16.30 30.64
N SER A 152 -9.47 16.46 31.90
CA SER A 152 -8.14 16.13 32.42
C SER A 152 -7.83 14.63 32.32
N SER A 153 -8.82 13.76 32.60
CA SER A 153 -8.64 12.31 32.46
C SER A 153 -8.53 11.84 31.00
N ARG A 154 -9.11 12.56 30.02
CA ARG A 154 -8.91 12.31 28.60
C ARG A 154 -7.55 12.80 28.08
N LEU A 155 -7.06 13.92 28.59
CA LEU A 155 -5.71 14.44 28.30
C LEU A 155 -4.62 13.62 28.99
N GLU A 156 -4.87 13.09 30.18
CA GLU A 156 -3.93 12.20 30.87
C GLU A 156 -3.89 10.80 30.26
N LYS A 157 -5.01 10.27 29.74
CA LYS A 157 -5.03 9.02 28.95
C LYS A 157 -4.32 9.15 27.59
N SER A 158 -4.08 10.36 27.08
CA SER A 158 -3.33 10.57 25.85
C SER A 158 -1.80 10.50 26.04
N LYS A 159 -1.30 10.54 27.27
CA LYS A 159 0.13 10.58 27.56
C LYS A 159 0.82 9.22 27.70
N ASN A 160 0.09 8.11 27.79
CA ASN A 160 0.67 6.77 27.96
C ASN A 160 0.06 5.75 26.99
N LEU A 161 0.28 5.94 25.69
CA LEU A 161 0.05 4.86 24.72
C LEU A 161 1.26 3.91 24.79
N ASP A 162 1.05 2.67 25.21
CA ASP A 162 2.08 1.63 25.14
C ASP A 162 2.08 1.04 23.71
N TRP A 163 3.23 1.01 23.06
CA TRP A 163 3.37 0.44 21.73
C TRP A 163 2.96 -1.04 21.67
N ARG A 164 3.08 -1.78 22.80
CA ARG A 164 2.74 -3.20 22.93
C ARG A 164 1.26 -3.48 22.69
N ASP A 165 0.39 -2.53 23.06
CA ASP A 165 -1.05 -2.65 22.83
C ASP A 165 -1.40 -2.58 21.34
N TYR A 166 -0.53 -1.95 20.54
CA TYR A 166 -0.68 -1.76 19.10
C TYR A 166 0.31 -2.59 18.27
N PHE A 167 0.94 -3.57 18.91
CA PHE A 167 1.76 -4.57 18.26
C PHE A 167 1.01 -5.90 18.21
N LYS A 168 0.75 -6.39 17.01
CA LYS A 168 0.06 -7.66 16.81
C LYS A 168 0.60 -8.39 15.60
N VAL A 169 0.91 -9.68 15.77
CA VAL A 169 1.24 -10.59 14.67
C VAL A 169 0.00 -11.41 14.34
N ILE A 170 -0.41 -11.38 13.08
CA ILE A 170 -1.66 -11.95 12.60
C ILE A 170 -1.35 -13.05 11.60
N ASN A 171 -1.72 -14.27 11.96
CA ASN A 171 -1.62 -15.43 11.08
C ASN A 171 -2.71 -15.40 10.00
N ALA A 172 -2.48 -16.05 8.88
CA ALA A 172 -3.46 -16.16 7.80
C ALA A 172 -4.82 -16.72 8.28
N SER A 173 -4.81 -17.70 9.19
CA SER A 173 -6.04 -18.26 9.77
C SER A 173 -6.80 -17.33 10.71
N GLN A 174 -6.12 -16.33 11.27
CA GLN A 174 -6.69 -15.33 12.20
C GLN A 174 -7.15 -14.06 11.49
N GLN A 175 -6.71 -13.85 10.26
CA GLN A 175 -7.08 -12.66 9.50
C GLN A 175 -8.59 -12.66 9.21
N GLN A 176 -9.22 -11.51 9.41
CA GLN A 176 -10.64 -11.34 9.13
C GLN A 176 -10.94 -11.58 7.64
N ARG A 177 -11.99 -12.36 7.37
CA ARG A 177 -12.47 -12.57 6.00
C ARG A 177 -13.32 -11.38 5.56
N PHE A 178 -13.09 -10.92 4.36
CA PHE A 178 -13.91 -9.91 3.73
C PHE A 178 -14.18 -10.25 2.27
N SER A 179 -15.32 -9.80 1.78
CA SER A 179 -15.72 -9.85 0.37
C SER A 179 -15.88 -8.43 -0.15
N TYR A 180 -15.63 -8.22 -1.43
CA TYR A 180 -15.83 -6.92 -2.06
C TYR A 180 -17.13 -6.87 -2.83
N ASN A 181 -17.97 -5.88 -2.52
CA ASN A 181 -19.23 -5.66 -3.25
C ASN A 181 -19.03 -4.60 -4.33
N PRO A 182 -19.00 -4.98 -5.63
CA PRO A 182 -18.71 -4.03 -6.70
C PRO A 182 -19.80 -2.98 -6.92
N ARG A 183 -21.07 -3.26 -6.56
CA ARG A 183 -22.17 -2.28 -6.70
C ARG A 183 -22.09 -1.16 -5.67
N LYS A 184 -21.62 -1.48 -4.46
CA LYS A 184 -21.46 -0.52 -3.35
C LYS A 184 -20.05 0.02 -3.23
N MET A 185 -19.08 -0.54 -3.99
CA MET A 185 -17.65 -0.26 -3.89
C MET A 185 -17.15 -0.33 -2.43
N GLN A 186 -17.56 -1.39 -1.72
CA GLN A 186 -17.30 -1.54 -0.29
C GLN A 186 -16.89 -2.95 0.07
N PHE A 187 -15.98 -3.06 1.03
CA PHE A 187 -15.69 -4.32 1.70
C PHE A 187 -16.80 -4.67 2.68
N ILE A 188 -17.17 -5.94 2.68
CA ILE A 188 -18.18 -6.52 3.58
C ILE A 188 -17.47 -7.59 4.40
N PHE A 189 -17.63 -7.52 5.73
CA PHE A 189 -17.15 -8.56 6.63
C PHE A 189 -17.91 -9.86 6.40
N VAL A 190 -17.19 -10.96 6.27
CA VAL A 190 -17.75 -12.30 6.13
C VAL A 190 -17.47 -13.06 7.42
N ALA A 191 -18.50 -13.26 8.23
CA ALA A 191 -18.39 -14.03 9.46
C ALA A 191 -17.91 -15.47 9.15
N ASN A 192 -16.98 -15.98 9.94
CA ASN A 192 -16.47 -17.33 9.76
C ASN A 192 -17.60 -18.35 9.92
N LYS A 193 -17.96 -19.04 8.84
CA LYS A 193 -18.97 -20.11 8.86
C LYS A 193 -18.62 -21.25 9.84
N LYS A 194 -17.33 -21.41 10.19
CA LYS A 194 -16.83 -22.47 11.05
C LYS A 194 -17.23 -22.34 12.52
N GLU A 195 -17.53 -21.12 13.01
CA GLU A 195 -17.95 -20.92 14.41
C GLU A 195 -19.42 -21.28 14.68
N ASN A 196 -20.26 -21.31 13.64
CA ASN A 196 -21.69 -21.54 13.77
C ASN A 196 -22.11 -23.01 13.46
N LEU A 197 -21.20 -23.90 13.14
CA LEU A 197 -21.50 -25.27 12.69
C LEU A 197 -20.79 -26.32 13.56
N LEU A 198 -21.08 -26.35 14.84
CA LEU A 198 -20.87 -27.49 15.71
C LEU A 198 -21.79 -28.66 15.28
N GLY A 199 -21.60 -29.21 14.08
CA GLY A 199 -22.41 -30.35 13.63
C GLY A 199 -22.39 -30.69 12.15
N SER A 200 -21.81 -29.85 11.30
CA SER A 200 -21.69 -30.14 9.87
C SER A 200 -20.22 -30.51 9.53
N SER A 201 -20.04 -31.70 8.98
CA SER A 201 -18.76 -32.15 8.42
C SER A 201 -18.42 -31.28 7.20
N THR A 202 -17.93 -30.08 7.44
CA THR A 202 -17.37 -29.26 6.38
C THR A 202 -16.05 -29.88 5.97
N GLY A 203 -15.94 -30.31 4.72
CA GLY A 203 -14.71 -30.83 4.17
C GLY A 203 -13.54 -29.86 4.37
N PHE A 204 -12.34 -30.40 4.52
CA PHE A 204 -11.09 -29.63 4.64
C PHE A 204 -10.77 -28.79 3.39
N LEU A 205 -11.47 -29.03 2.29
CA LEU A 205 -11.21 -28.41 1.02
C LEU A 205 -12.15 -27.22 0.79
N PRO A 206 -11.65 -26.09 0.24
CA PRO A 206 -12.49 -24.95 -0.15
C PRO A 206 -13.46 -25.35 -1.28
N ASP A 207 -14.61 -24.69 -1.32
CA ASP A 207 -15.64 -24.93 -2.34
C ASP A 207 -15.25 -24.27 -3.68
N ILE A 208 -15.75 -24.82 -4.78
CA ILE A 208 -15.60 -24.22 -6.13
C ILE A 208 -16.19 -22.80 -6.18
N ALA A 209 -17.24 -22.53 -5.41
CA ALA A 209 -17.80 -21.19 -5.26
C ALA A 209 -16.78 -20.18 -4.70
N ASP A 210 -15.92 -20.60 -3.77
CA ASP A 210 -14.84 -19.76 -3.23
C ASP A 210 -13.81 -19.41 -4.32
N LYS A 211 -13.51 -20.34 -5.24
CA LYS A 211 -12.63 -20.07 -6.39
C LYS A 211 -13.18 -19.00 -7.32
N VAL A 212 -14.45 -19.11 -7.68
CA VAL A 212 -15.11 -18.10 -8.52
C VAL A 212 -15.12 -16.74 -7.82
N GLN A 213 -15.47 -16.72 -6.53
CA GLN A 213 -15.51 -15.50 -5.74
C GLN A 213 -14.10 -14.86 -5.61
N MET A 214 -13.05 -15.65 -5.50
CA MET A 214 -11.66 -15.20 -5.49
C MET A 214 -11.33 -14.39 -6.75
N PHE A 215 -11.56 -14.95 -7.94
CA PHE A 215 -11.27 -14.25 -9.21
C PHE A 215 -12.17 -13.04 -9.42
N LEU A 216 -13.44 -13.11 -9.06
CA LEU A 216 -14.35 -11.97 -9.10
C LEU A 216 -13.88 -10.84 -8.19
N THR A 217 -13.44 -11.16 -6.98
CA THR A 217 -12.91 -10.17 -6.03
C THR A 217 -11.67 -9.49 -6.58
N ARG A 218 -10.71 -10.26 -7.10
CA ARG A 218 -9.49 -9.72 -7.73
C ARG A 218 -9.83 -8.81 -8.91
N TYR A 219 -10.73 -9.24 -9.79
CA TYR A 219 -11.16 -8.45 -10.94
C TYR A 219 -11.81 -7.13 -10.52
N TYR A 220 -12.79 -7.18 -9.62
CA TYR A 220 -13.52 -5.97 -9.22
C TYR A 220 -12.68 -5.00 -8.40
N LEU A 221 -11.78 -5.47 -7.54
CA LEU A 221 -10.83 -4.61 -6.84
C LEU A 221 -9.88 -3.90 -7.81
N THR A 222 -9.39 -4.63 -8.80
CA THR A 222 -8.53 -4.08 -9.84
C THR A 222 -9.27 -3.09 -10.71
N ASN A 223 -10.48 -3.41 -11.16
CA ASN A 223 -11.32 -2.53 -11.96
C ASN A 223 -11.65 -1.23 -11.21
N ASP A 224 -12.04 -1.33 -9.93
CA ASP A 224 -12.33 -0.16 -9.09
C ASP A 224 -11.12 0.76 -8.93
N ARG A 225 -9.93 0.17 -8.72
CA ARG A 225 -8.66 0.89 -8.66
C ARG A 225 -8.33 1.61 -9.97
N VAL A 226 -8.49 0.93 -11.12
CA VAL A 226 -8.26 1.50 -12.45
C VAL A 226 -9.21 2.66 -12.71
N MET A 227 -10.50 2.51 -12.38
CA MET A 227 -11.51 3.54 -12.59
C MET A 227 -11.30 4.79 -11.69
N ARG A 228 -10.51 4.70 -10.64
CA ARG A 228 -10.09 5.86 -9.82
C ARG A 228 -8.92 6.64 -10.44
N ASN A 229 -8.20 6.06 -11.37
CA ASN A 229 -7.10 6.75 -12.04
C ASN A 229 -7.64 7.85 -12.96
N GLU A 230 -6.98 9.01 -12.98
CA GLU A 230 -7.38 10.20 -13.73
C GLU A 230 -7.58 9.93 -15.23
N ASN A 231 -6.78 9.04 -15.82
CA ASN A 231 -6.86 8.67 -17.24
C ASN A 231 -8.17 7.95 -17.62
N PHE A 232 -8.83 7.33 -16.65
CA PHE A 232 -10.09 6.59 -16.83
C PHE A 232 -11.32 7.36 -16.34
N GLN A 233 -11.12 8.51 -15.69
CA GLN A 233 -12.21 9.37 -15.25
C GLN A 233 -12.67 10.23 -16.42
N ASN A 234 -13.91 10.06 -16.84
CA ASN A 234 -14.54 10.96 -17.79
C ASN A 234 -14.68 12.33 -17.16
N SER A 235 -13.97 13.32 -17.67
CA SER A 235 -14.13 14.73 -17.26
C SER A 235 -15.57 15.24 -17.46
N ASP A 236 -16.34 14.57 -18.31
CA ASP A 236 -17.68 14.99 -18.74
C ASP A 236 -18.82 14.51 -17.83
N MET A 237 -18.60 13.54 -16.95
CA MET A 237 -19.65 13.01 -16.08
C MET A 237 -20.16 13.99 -15.00
N PHE A 238 -19.47 15.12 -14.76
CA PHE A 238 -19.84 16.07 -13.72
C PHE A 238 -20.46 17.40 -14.21
N ASN A 239 -20.52 17.64 -15.52
CA ASN A 239 -21.12 18.86 -16.08
C ASN A 239 -22.05 18.52 -17.24
N PRO A 240 -23.38 18.51 -17.05
CA PRO A 240 -24.34 18.34 -18.15
C PRO A 240 -24.24 19.45 -19.21
N LEU A 241 -23.59 20.59 -18.92
CA LEU A 241 -23.33 21.67 -19.85
C LEU A 241 -22.08 21.41 -20.71
N SER A 242 -21.07 20.69 -20.22
CA SER A 242 -19.88 20.34 -21.04
C SER A 242 -20.21 19.26 -22.06
N SER A 243 -21.13 18.34 -21.76
CA SER A 243 -21.61 17.36 -22.74
C SER A 243 -22.41 17.99 -23.88
N MET A 244 -23.13 19.11 -23.63
CA MET A 244 -23.78 19.86 -24.69
C MET A 244 -22.79 20.68 -25.53
N VAL A 245 -21.73 21.19 -24.93
CA VAL A 245 -20.66 21.92 -25.63
C VAL A 245 -19.80 20.96 -26.45
N SER A 246 -19.54 19.73 -25.95
CA SER A 246 -18.83 18.70 -26.71
C SER A 246 -19.66 18.22 -27.91
N LEU A 247 -20.96 18.00 -27.74
CA LEU A 247 -21.88 17.70 -28.86
C LEU A 247 -21.96 18.83 -29.88
N GLN A 248 -21.94 20.10 -29.44
CA GLN A 248 -21.93 21.25 -30.33
C GLN A 248 -20.61 21.42 -31.08
N ASN A 249 -19.47 21.08 -30.44
CA ASN A 249 -18.15 21.03 -31.05
C ASN A 249 -17.97 19.84 -32.00
N GLU A 250 -18.58 18.69 -31.73
CA GLU A 250 -18.63 17.55 -32.66
C GLU A 250 -19.45 17.84 -33.92
N LEU A 251 -20.50 18.63 -33.79
CA LEU A 251 -21.32 19.05 -34.94
C LEU A 251 -20.66 20.17 -35.78
N SER A 252 -19.82 21.03 -35.17
CA SER A 252 -19.14 22.12 -35.84
C SER A 252 -17.80 21.76 -36.47
N ASN A 253 -17.12 20.68 -36.00
CA ASN A 253 -15.79 20.26 -36.44
C ASN A 253 -15.80 18.87 -37.09
N ALA A 254 -16.53 18.71 -38.18
CA ALA A 254 -16.52 17.48 -38.98
C ALA A 254 -15.15 17.17 -39.67
N GLY A 255 -14.07 17.85 -39.32
CA GLY A 255 -12.78 17.74 -39.99
C GLY A 255 -11.54 17.47 -39.13
N GLN A 256 -11.58 17.61 -37.80
CA GLN A 256 -10.43 17.33 -36.94
C GLN A 256 -10.88 16.67 -35.63
N LYS A 257 -10.79 15.34 -35.60
CA LYS A 257 -10.94 14.52 -34.40
C LYS A 257 -9.73 14.69 -33.49
N GLN A 258 -9.70 15.69 -32.61
CA GLN A 258 -8.97 15.58 -31.36
C GLN A 258 -9.92 14.96 -30.34
N GLN A 259 -10.03 13.65 -30.37
CA GLN A 259 -10.67 12.85 -29.35
C GLN A 259 -9.79 12.91 -28.08
N PHE A 260 -10.23 13.65 -27.08
CA PHE A 260 -9.88 13.30 -25.70
C PHE A 260 -10.67 12.01 -25.38
N ASN A 261 -10.14 10.88 -25.82
CA ASN A 261 -10.70 9.57 -25.51
C ASN A 261 -10.41 9.29 -24.04
N SER A 262 -11.40 9.47 -23.18
CA SER A 262 -11.40 8.78 -21.91
C SER A 262 -11.33 7.29 -22.23
N MET A 263 -10.34 6.60 -21.66
CA MET A 263 -10.15 5.18 -21.87
C MET A 263 -11.29 4.42 -21.19
N ASN A 264 -12.22 3.88 -21.95
CA ASN A 264 -13.34 3.10 -21.41
C ASN A 264 -13.04 1.61 -21.48
N ILE A 265 -13.04 0.93 -20.33
CA ILE A 265 -12.90 -0.53 -20.28
C ILE A 265 -14.16 -1.18 -20.83
N THR A 266 -14.00 -2.01 -21.85
CA THR A 266 -15.10 -2.72 -22.51
C THR A 266 -15.16 -4.17 -22.02
N PRO A 267 -16.31 -4.65 -21.49
CA PRO A 267 -16.50 -6.08 -21.19
C PRO A 267 -16.42 -6.95 -22.45
N ILE A 268 -15.85 -8.14 -22.33
CA ILE A 268 -15.62 -9.08 -23.47
C ILE A 268 -16.93 -9.39 -24.22
N LYS A 269 -18.05 -9.56 -23.51
CA LYS A 269 -19.35 -9.79 -24.14
C LYS A 269 -19.78 -8.69 -25.11
N ASN A 270 -19.30 -7.45 -24.93
CA ASN A 270 -19.66 -6.31 -25.75
C ASN A 270 -18.81 -6.19 -27.03
N LEU A 271 -17.83 -7.06 -27.23
CA LEU A 271 -17.02 -7.15 -28.45
C LEU A 271 -17.81 -7.76 -29.61
N LEU A 272 -18.76 -8.64 -29.31
CA LEU A 272 -19.56 -9.34 -30.32
C LEU A 272 -20.35 -8.33 -31.17
N GLY A 273 -20.25 -8.46 -32.47
CA GLY A 273 -20.92 -7.59 -33.44
C GLY A 273 -20.24 -6.24 -33.71
N ARG A 274 -19.06 -5.99 -33.11
CA ARG A 274 -18.29 -4.77 -33.31
C ARG A 274 -16.92 -5.08 -33.93
N ASP A 275 -16.96 -5.63 -35.10
CA ASP A 275 -15.78 -6.06 -35.85
C ASP A 275 -14.87 -4.88 -36.24
N ALA A 276 -13.56 -5.10 -36.23
CA ALA A 276 -12.53 -4.13 -36.63
C ALA A 276 -12.51 -2.81 -35.81
N GLN A 277 -13.08 -2.77 -34.61
CA GLN A 277 -13.00 -1.63 -33.71
C GLN A 277 -11.92 -1.83 -32.67
N ASN A 278 -11.33 -0.72 -32.21
CA ASN A 278 -10.36 -0.71 -31.13
C ASN A 278 -11.08 -0.76 -29.77
N PHE A 279 -10.61 -1.63 -28.89
CA PHE A 279 -11.17 -1.79 -27.55
C PHE A 279 -10.06 -1.86 -26.51
N LEU A 280 -10.37 -1.39 -25.31
CA LEU A 280 -9.57 -1.60 -24.11
C LEU A 280 -10.29 -2.59 -23.21
N ILE A 281 -9.61 -3.67 -22.86
CA ILE A 281 -10.14 -4.78 -22.05
C ILE A 281 -9.31 -4.94 -20.78
N LEU A 282 -9.97 -5.08 -19.63
CA LEU A 282 -9.37 -5.56 -18.40
C LEU A 282 -9.74 -7.02 -18.20
N GLY A 283 -8.77 -7.89 -17.98
CA GLY A 283 -9.05 -9.29 -17.74
C GLY A 283 -7.89 -10.08 -17.16
N LEU A 284 -8.17 -11.32 -16.80
CA LEU A 284 -7.21 -12.29 -16.32
C LEU A 284 -6.50 -12.93 -17.50
N LEU A 285 -5.17 -12.85 -17.53
CA LEU A 285 -4.35 -13.55 -18.53
C LEU A 285 -4.29 -15.03 -18.21
N ASN A 286 -4.72 -15.88 -19.14
CA ASN A 286 -4.75 -17.32 -18.94
C ASN A 286 -4.43 -18.06 -20.27
N LYS A 287 -4.32 -19.37 -20.22
CA LYS A 287 -4.30 -20.24 -21.40
C LYS A 287 -5.60 -21.00 -21.48
N ASN A 288 -6.22 -21.00 -22.65
CA ASN A 288 -7.41 -21.78 -22.90
C ASN A 288 -7.09 -23.30 -22.94
N PHE A 289 -8.11 -24.14 -23.02
CA PHE A 289 -7.95 -25.60 -23.07
C PHE A 289 -7.18 -26.10 -24.31
N LYS A 290 -7.03 -25.25 -25.36
CA LYS A 290 -6.22 -25.52 -26.56
C LYS A 290 -4.74 -25.14 -26.37
N GLY A 291 -4.39 -24.53 -25.22
CA GLY A 291 -3.05 -24.01 -24.94
C GLY A 291 -2.78 -22.60 -25.50
N ASN A 292 -3.75 -21.97 -26.18
CA ASN A 292 -3.60 -20.62 -26.71
C ASN A 292 -3.85 -19.58 -25.60
N TRP A 293 -3.23 -18.43 -25.74
CA TRP A 293 -3.42 -17.33 -24.81
C TRP A 293 -4.84 -16.77 -24.90
N SER A 294 -5.43 -16.47 -23.77
CA SER A 294 -6.77 -15.92 -23.64
C SER A 294 -6.84 -14.91 -22.51
N ILE A 295 -7.79 -14.00 -22.62
CA ILE A 295 -8.17 -13.08 -21.56
C ILE A 295 -9.57 -13.43 -21.12
N GLU A 296 -9.76 -13.43 -19.79
CA GLU A 296 -11.01 -13.78 -19.15
C GLU A 296 -11.49 -12.61 -18.27
N ASP A 297 -12.77 -12.25 -18.43
CA ASP A 297 -13.46 -11.30 -17.56
C ASP A 297 -14.74 -11.95 -16.97
N PRO A 298 -15.46 -11.32 -16.04
CA PRO A 298 -16.71 -11.87 -15.52
C PRO A 298 -17.80 -12.12 -16.58
N SER A 299 -17.66 -11.59 -17.79
CA SER A 299 -18.63 -11.71 -18.87
C SER A 299 -18.32 -12.80 -19.89
N GLY A 300 -17.06 -13.27 -19.94
CA GLY A 300 -16.64 -14.30 -20.88
C GLY A 300 -15.12 -14.39 -21.05
N SER A 301 -14.69 -15.13 -22.08
CA SER A 301 -13.28 -15.23 -22.47
C SER A 301 -13.09 -15.04 -23.97
N VAL A 302 -11.94 -14.50 -24.36
CA VAL A 302 -11.54 -14.29 -25.76
C VAL A 302 -10.11 -14.75 -25.96
N GLU A 303 -9.87 -15.45 -27.07
CA GLU A 303 -8.51 -15.82 -27.49
C GLU A 303 -7.77 -14.58 -27.98
N ILE A 304 -6.52 -14.42 -27.58
CA ILE A 304 -5.69 -13.27 -27.97
C ILE A 304 -4.57 -13.67 -28.91
N ASP A 305 -4.25 -12.78 -29.84
CA ASP A 305 -3.06 -12.85 -30.65
C ASP A 305 -2.08 -11.76 -30.20
N ILE A 306 -0.89 -12.20 -29.81
CA ILE A 306 0.15 -11.35 -29.21
C ILE A 306 1.36 -11.11 -30.10
N LEU A 307 1.35 -11.59 -31.36
CA LEU A 307 2.51 -11.53 -32.23
C LEU A 307 3.00 -10.11 -32.54
N GLN A 308 2.11 -9.13 -32.54
CA GLN A 308 2.42 -7.72 -32.79
C GLN A 308 2.28 -6.84 -31.54
N THR A 309 2.18 -7.44 -30.34
CA THR A 309 1.95 -6.73 -29.11
C THR A 309 3.19 -5.99 -28.64
N ILE A 310 3.01 -4.71 -28.26
CA ILE A 310 4.01 -3.90 -27.56
C ILE A 310 3.70 -3.94 -26.07
N PRO A 311 4.49 -4.68 -25.25
CA PRO A 311 4.28 -4.71 -23.83
C PRO A 311 4.84 -3.46 -23.17
N THR A 312 4.21 -2.99 -22.09
CA THR A 312 4.84 -2.00 -21.21
C THR A 312 6.00 -2.63 -20.48
N GLN A 313 7.19 -2.05 -20.65
CA GLN A 313 8.42 -2.54 -20.02
C GLN A 313 8.38 -2.43 -18.49
N GLY A 314 9.23 -3.21 -17.84
CA GLY A 314 9.35 -3.19 -16.39
C GLY A 314 8.29 -4.00 -15.63
N HIS A 315 7.59 -4.94 -16.28
CA HIS A 315 6.62 -5.85 -15.70
C HIS A 315 6.83 -7.30 -16.13
N TYR A 316 6.42 -8.24 -15.28
CA TYR A 316 6.25 -9.63 -15.65
C TYR A 316 4.79 -9.87 -16.04
N TYR A 317 4.57 -10.60 -17.12
CA TYR A 317 3.25 -11.04 -17.57
C TYR A 317 3.20 -12.56 -17.47
N ALA A 318 2.44 -13.07 -16.53
CA ALA A 318 2.32 -14.50 -16.27
C ALA A 318 0.84 -14.92 -16.21
N PRO A 319 0.51 -16.20 -16.47
CA PRO A 319 -0.85 -16.69 -16.28
C PRO A 319 -1.34 -16.46 -14.85
N GLY A 320 -2.50 -15.82 -14.71
CA GLY A 320 -3.06 -15.39 -13.45
C GLY A 320 -2.93 -13.89 -13.16
N CYS A 321 -2.11 -13.15 -13.91
CA CYS A 321 -2.04 -11.69 -13.81
C CYS A 321 -3.27 -11.04 -14.43
N MET A 322 -3.79 -9.99 -13.77
CA MET A 322 -4.74 -9.07 -14.37
C MET A 322 -4.00 -8.15 -15.32
N VAL A 323 -4.49 -8.01 -16.54
CA VAL A 323 -3.88 -7.19 -17.59
C VAL A 323 -4.89 -6.23 -18.20
N LEU A 324 -4.41 -5.06 -18.62
CA LEU A 324 -5.10 -4.13 -19.48
C LEU A 324 -4.55 -4.32 -20.91
N VAL A 325 -5.43 -4.56 -21.85
CA VAL A 325 -5.07 -4.86 -23.25
C VAL A 325 -5.83 -3.95 -24.16
N GLU A 326 -5.11 -3.29 -25.04
CA GLU A 326 -5.70 -2.54 -26.15
C GLU A 326 -5.48 -3.31 -27.46
N GLY A 327 -6.50 -3.33 -28.30
CA GLY A 327 -6.40 -4.05 -29.57
C GLY A 327 -7.70 -4.06 -30.35
N ILE A 328 -7.69 -4.84 -31.43
CA ILE A 328 -8.79 -4.92 -32.40
C ILE A 328 -9.41 -6.32 -32.35
N TYR A 329 -10.74 -6.36 -32.22
CA TYR A 329 -11.48 -7.61 -32.27
C TYR A 329 -11.86 -7.97 -33.72
N TYR A 330 -11.66 -9.24 -34.10
CA TYR A 330 -12.13 -9.81 -35.36
C TYR A 330 -13.06 -10.99 -35.07
N SER A 331 -14.27 -10.92 -35.59
CA SER A 331 -15.29 -11.97 -35.46
C SER A 331 -14.90 -13.24 -36.20
N VAL A 332 -14.13 -13.10 -37.31
CA VAL A 332 -13.57 -14.23 -38.04
C VAL A 332 -12.48 -14.88 -37.19
N GLY A 333 -12.79 -16.06 -36.64
CA GLY A 333 -11.89 -16.78 -35.74
C GLY A 333 -12.05 -16.44 -34.24
N ASN A 334 -12.91 -15.48 -33.91
CA ASN A 334 -13.16 -15.04 -32.52
C ASN A 334 -11.86 -14.72 -31.76
N LYS A 335 -11.01 -13.89 -32.37
CA LYS A 335 -9.70 -13.51 -31.88
C LYS A 335 -9.60 -12.00 -31.61
N PHE A 336 -8.89 -11.66 -30.57
CA PHE A 336 -8.54 -10.28 -30.23
C PHE A 336 -7.06 -10.04 -30.52
N HIS A 337 -6.74 -9.22 -31.49
CA HIS A 337 -5.38 -8.85 -31.88
C HIS A 337 -4.92 -7.72 -30.96
N VAL A 338 -3.95 -8.04 -30.11
CA VAL A 338 -3.44 -7.12 -29.10
C VAL A 338 -2.39 -6.20 -29.71
N THR A 339 -2.60 -4.89 -29.60
CA THR A 339 -1.63 -3.85 -29.99
C THR A 339 -0.74 -3.46 -28.81
N SER A 340 -1.34 -3.24 -27.63
CA SER A 340 -0.56 -2.95 -26.43
C SER A 340 -1.06 -3.75 -25.23
N MET A 341 -0.13 -4.08 -24.32
CA MET A 341 -0.43 -4.78 -23.09
C MET A 341 0.28 -4.10 -21.90
N THR A 342 -0.46 -3.83 -20.84
CA THR A 342 0.07 -3.26 -19.61
C THR A 342 -0.56 -3.90 -18.37
N LEU A 343 0.08 -3.77 -17.23
CA LEU A 343 -0.55 -4.10 -15.96
C LEU A 343 -1.41 -2.94 -15.48
N PRO A 344 -2.51 -3.21 -14.74
CA PRO A 344 -3.30 -2.18 -14.09
C PRO A 344 -2.42 -1.35 -13.14
N PRO A 345 -2.45 -0.01 -13.22
CA PRO A 345 -1.57 0.82 -12.40
C PRO A 345 -1.82 0.62 -10.90
N GLY A 346 -0.74 0.53 -10.14
CA GLY A 346 -0.79 0.48 -8.69
C GLY A 346 -1.28 1.79 -8.09
N GLU A 347 -1.96 1.72 -6.95
CA GLU A 347 -2.50 2.87 -6.22
C GLU A 347 -1.74 3.05 -4.90
N ARG A 348 -1.44 4.29 -4.51
CA ARG A 348 -0.81 4.58 -3.23
C ARG A 348 -1.77 4.25 -2.07
N ARG A 349 -1.20 3.79 -0.94
CA ARG A 349 -1.96 3.44 0.26
C ARG A 349 -2.88 4.57 0.74
N GLU A 350 -2.41 5.81 0.72
CA GLU A 350 -3.16 6.99 1.17
C GLU A 350 -4.43 7.18 0.34
N ILE A 351 -4.33 7.06 -0.98
CA ILE A 351 -5.47 7.23 -1.91
C ILE A 351 -6.53 6.14 -1.65
N THR A 352 -6.09 4.89 -1.50
CA THR A 352 -7.01 3.78 -1.19
C THR A 352 -7.71 4.00 0.16
N LEU A 353 -6.98 4.42 1.20
CA LEU A 353 -7.54 4.67 2.53
C LEU A 353 -8.48 5.88 2.56
N GLU A 354 -8.22 6.92 1.77
CA GLU A 354 -9.13 8.06 1.63
C GLU A 354 -10.45 7.66 0.97
N THR A 355 -10.38 6.81 -0.05
CA THR A 355 -11.55 6.38 -0.84
C THR A 355 -12.41 5.38 -0.07
N MET A 356 -11.79 4.36 0.52
CA MET A 356 -12.49 3.28 1.22
C MET A 356 -12.76 3.60 2.70
N GLY A 357 -12.16 4.66 3.23
CA GLY A 357 -12.10 4.97 4.64
C GLY A 357 -10.97 4.21 5.33
N ASN A 358 -10.68 4.55 6.57
CA ASN A 358 -9.66 3.86 7.37
C ASN A 358 -10.21 2.54 7.93
N LEU A 359 -10.42 1.56 7.05
CA LEU A 359 -10.94 0.25 7.44
C LEU A 359 -9.88 -0.55 8.20
N ASP A 360 -10.29 -1.15 9.32
CA ASP A 360 -9.46 -2.09 10.08
C ASP A 360 -9.65 -3.51 9.52
N LEU A 361 -9.00 -3.77 8.37
CA LEU A 361 -9.07 -5.08 7.72
C LEU A 361 -8.35 -6.19 8.51
N LEU A 362 -7.49 -5.81 9.44
CA LEU A 362 -6.74 -6.75 10.27
C LEU A 362 -7.45 -7.06 11.61
N GLY A 363 -8.46 -6.29 11.98
CA GLY A 363 -9.18 -6.49 13.24
C GLY A 363 -8.37 -6.20 14.49
N ILE A 364 -7.56 -5.15 14.45
CA ILE A 364 -6.67 -4.76 15.55
C ILE A 364 -7.36 -3.85 16.54
N HIS A 365 -8.11 -2.87 16.02
CA HIS A 365 -8.66 -1.75 16.78
C HIS A 365 -10.14 -1.92 17.12
N GLY A 366 -10.80 -2.90 16.56
CA GLY A 366 -12.21 -3.16 16.82
C GLY A 366 -12.72 -4.47 16.24
N LEU A 367 -13.77 -5.01 16.86
CA LEU A 367 -14.44 -6.18 16.33
C LEU A 367 -15.38 -5.77 15.19
N SER A 368 -15.20 -6.38 14.03
CA SER A 368 -16.13 -6.25 12.90
C SER A 368 -17.39 -7.05 13.21
N ASN A 369 -18.56 -6.42 13.12
CA ASN A 369 -19.86 -7.02 13.41
C ASN A 369 -20.86 -6.75 12.29
N ASN A 370 -21.83 -7.66 12.10
CA ASN A 370 -23.01 -7.46 11.23
C ASN A 370 -22.67 -6.98 9.81
N ASN A 371 -21.71 -7.63 9.15
CA ASN A 371 -21.25 -7.28 7.79
C ASN A 371 -20.50 -5.92 7.67
N PHE A 372 -20.21 -5.24 8.78
CA PHE A 372 -19.42 -4.02 8.79
C PHE A 372 -17.99 -4.30 9.28
N ILE A 373 -17.02 -3.70 8.58
CA ILE A 373 -15.64 -3.68 9.02
C ILE A 373 -15.43 -2.45 9.90
N ALA A 374 -14.80 -2.64 11.06
CA ALA A 374 -14.47 -1.55 11.97
C ALA A 374 -13.58 -0.52 11.27
N ARG A 375 -13.66 0.74 11.68
CA ARG A 375 -12.83 1.83 11.16
C ARG A 375 -11.89 2.32 12.23
N LEU A 376 -10.65 2.58 11.83
CA LEU A 376 -9.67 3.23 12.69
C LEU A 376 -10.00 4.72 12.82
N ASP A 377 -10.04 5.22 14.04
CA ASP A 377 -10.19 6.64 14.32
C ASP A 377 -8.99 7.43 13.79
N LYS A 378 -9.25 8.57 13.14
CA LYS A 378 -8.21 9.42 12.56
C LYS A 378 -7.26 9.98 13.61
N ASP A 379 -7.79 10.38 14.77
CA ASP A 379 -6.98 10.95 15.86
C ASP A 379 -6.07 9.87 16.47
N LEU A 380 -6.54 8.64 16.59
CA LEU A 380 -5.73 7.52 17.03
C LEU A 380 -4.61 7.22 16.01
N LYS A 381 -4.92 7.22 14.72
CA LYS A 381 -3.93 7.01 13.66
C LYS A 381 -2.79 8.05 13.70
N ILE A 382 -3.14 9.32 13.91
CA ILE A 382 -2.14 10.41 14.02
C ILE A 382 -1.27 10.20 15.27
N ARG A 383 -1.86 9.88 16.42
CA ARG A 383 -1.13 9.61 17.66
C ARG A 383 -0.18 8.41 17.54
N LEU A 384 -0.64 7.32 16.91
CA LEU A 384 0.19 6.14 16.64
C LEU A 384 1.38 6.49 15.73
N HIS A 385 1.16 7.34 14.70
CA HIS A 385 2.25 7.78 13.84
C HIS A 385 3.27 8.67 14.55
N LEU A 386 2.83 9.53 15.45
CA LEU A 386 3.74 10.35 16.27
C LEU A 386 4.55 9.47 17.24
N LEU A 387 3.90 8.53 17.92
CA LEU A 387 4.58 7.56 18.79
C LEU A 387 5.62 6.73 18.02
N GLU A 388 5.30 6.32 16.78
CA GLU A 388 6.23 5.60 15.92
C GLU A 388 7.50 6.41 15.63
N LYS A 389 7.38 7.71 15.40
CA LYS A 389 8.53 8.61 15.18
C LYS A 389 9.35 8.85 16.44
N GLU A 390 8.74 8.80 17.61
CA GLU A 390 9.42 8.95 18.90
C GLU A 390 10.26 7.72 19.28
N LEU A 391 9.82 6.51 18.85
CA LEU A 391 10.48 5.25 19.16
C LEU A 391 11.65 4.99 18.19
N THR A 392 12.72 5.75 18.30
CA THR A 392 13.91 5.61 17.42
C THR A 392 14.75 4.38 17.74
N ASP A 393 14.66 3.84 18.95
CA ASP A 393 15.47 2.74 19.44
C ASP A 393 14.93 1.36 19.02
N HIS A 394 13.73 1.32 18.41
CA HIS A 394 13.14 0.09 17.94
C HIS A 394 13.79 -0.37 16.64
N LYS A 395 14.34 -1.59 16.68
CA LYS A 395 15.03 -2.23 15.56
C LYS A 395 14.40 -3.58 15.28
N PHE A 396 14.19 -3.89 14.01
CA PHE A 396 13.72 -5.19 13.54
C PHE A 396 14.85 -5.84 12.74
N ILE A 397 15.33 -6.97 13.22
CA ILE A 397 16.35 -7.76 12.52
C ILE A 397 15.64 -8.82 11.68
N ILE A 398 15.94 -8.82 10.39
CA ILE A 398 15.38 -9.71 9.39
C ILE A 398 16.49 -10.61 8.91
N LEU A 399 16.48 -11.87 9.33
CA LEU A 399 17.46 -12.86 8.86
C LEU A 399 17.12 -13.27 7.42
N GLY A 400 18.14 -13.58 6.64
CA GLY A 400 17.94 -14.15 5.30
C GLY A 400 17.18 -15.48 5.37
N ALA A 401 16.58 -15.87 4.24
CA ALA A 401 15.83 -17.14 4.16
C ALA A 401 16.74 -18.36 4.08
N ASP A 402 16.11 -19.54 4.18
CA ASP A 402 16.76 -20.84 4.12
C ASP A 402 17.76 -21.04 5.26
N LEU A 403 17.25 -20.82 6.49
CA LEU A 403 17.96 -21.07 7.74
C LEU A 403 18.00 -22.57 8.05
N PHE A 404 18.73 -23.34 7.26
CA PHE A 404 18.84 -24.80 7.41
C PHE A 404 19.55 -25.17 8.72
N LEU A 405 18.80 -25.47 9.78
CA LEU A 405 19.31 -25.81 11.10
C LEU A 405 20.09 -27.13 11.13
N ASP A 406 20.01 -27.94 10.08
CA ASP A 406 20.80 -29.14 9.84
C ASP A 406 22.17 -28.85 9.22
N ASP A 407 22.45 -27.60 8.79
CA ASP A 407 23.79 -27.20 8.31
C ASP A 407 24.61 -26.54 9.43
N LEU A 408 25.76 -27.15 9.74
CA LEU A 408 26.68 -26.69 10.78
C LEU A 408 27.17 -25.25 10.49
N ARG A 409 27.33 -24.90 9.21
CA ARG A 409 27.77 -23.54 8.80
C ARG A 409 26.75 -22.49 9.22
N ILE A 410 25.46 -22.78 9.05
CA ILE A 410 24.37 -21.88 9.46
C ILE A 410 24.36 -21.73 10.98
N MET A 411 24.50 -22.83 11.73
CA MET A 411 24.56 -22.79 13.19
C MET A 411 25.77 -21.98 13.70
N THR A 412 26.92 -22.08 13.03
CA THR A 412 28.12 -21.28 13.37
C THR A 412 27.91 -19.79 13.06
N ALA A 413 27.30 -19.49 11.93
CA ALA A 413 26.98 -18.10 11.54
C ALA A 413 25.96 -17.48 12.50
N LEU A 414 24.89 -18.24 12.84
CA LEU A 414 23.88 -17.82 13.81
C LEU A 414 24.50 -17.53 15.18
N SER A 415 25.40 -18.38 15.67
CA SER A 415 26.08 -18.15 16.95
C SER A 415 26.80 -16.78 16.97
N LYS A 416 27.51 -16.42 15.89
CA LYS A 416 28.18 -15.11 15.80
C LYS A 416 27.19 -13.94 15.75
N ILE A 417 26.11 -14.08 14.95
CA ILE A 417 25.10 -13.03 14.86
C ILE A 417 24.40 -12.82 16.20
N LEU A 418 23.96 -13.92 16.84
CA LEU A 418 23.27 -13.87 18.11
C LEU A 418 24.15 -13.30 19.23
N GLN A 419 25.44 -13.57 19.20
CA GLN A 419 26.40 -12.96 20.13
C GLN A 419 26.41 -11.43 20.00
N ASN A 420 26.49 -10.91 18.78
CA ASN A 420 26.47 -9.48 18.53
C ASN A 420 25.13 -8.83 18.94
N LEU A 421 24.01 -9.53 18.63
CA LEU A 421 22.69 -9.04 18.96
C LEU A 421 22.34 -9.13 20.46
N ASN A 422 23.05 -9.97 21.23
CA ASN A 422 22.84 -10.07 22.68
C ASN A 422 23.31 -8.84 23.45
N ASP A 423 24.28 -8.09 22.86
CA ASP A 423 24.79 -6.86 23.47
C ASP A 423 23.81 -5.67 23.30
N ASP A 424 23.10 -5.64 22.15
CA ASP A 424 22.04 -4.65 21.84
C ASP A 424 20.81 -5.38 21.28
N PRO A 425 19.93 -5.91 22.15
CA PRO A 425 18.84 -6.78 21.76
C PRO A 425 17.78 -6.02 20.95
N PRO A 426 17.42 -6.50 19.73
CA PRO A 426 16.42 -5.86 18.89
C PRO A 426 15.00 -6.07 19.45
N THR A 427 14.08 -5.18 19.06
CA THR A 427 12.66 -5.34 19.41
C THR A 427 12.06 -6.59 18.79
N LEU A 428 12.39 -6.84 17.50
CA LEU A 428 11.94 -8.01 16.75
C LEU A 428 13.12 -8.70 16.07
N LEU A 429 13.08 -10.04 16.11
CA LEU A 429 13.98 -10.91 15.34
C LEU A 429 13.15 -11.85 14.48
N ILE A 430 13.23 -11.70 13.16
CA ILE A 430 12.41 -12.41 12.18
C ILE A 430 13.24 -13.54 11.57
N TRP A 431 12.75 -14.77 11.75
CA TRP A 431 13.35 -16.00 11.26
C TRP A 431 12.54 -16.52 10.07
N GLN A 432 13.22 -16.79 8.96
CA GLN A 432 12.55 -17.19 7.73
C GLN A 432 13.04 -18.59 7.28
N GLY A 433 12.10 -19.53 7.17
CA GLY A 433 12.34 -20.89 6.67
C GLY A 433 12.77 -20.86 5.18
N SER A 434 13.21 -22.01 4.63
CA SER A 434 13.12 -23.37 5.25
C SER A 434 14.11 -23.57 6.41
N PHE A 435 13.66 -24.26 7.45
CA PHE A 435 14.50 -24.58 8.61
C PHE A 435 15.21 -25.94 8.48
N THR A 436 15.04 -26.63 7.36
CA THR A 436 15.76 -27.87 7.01
C THR A 436 16.08 -27.87 5.53
N SER A 437 17.26 -28.42 5.18
CA SER A 437 17.72 -28.49 3.78
C SER A 437 16.92 -29.50 2.95
N ILE A 438 16.40 -30.56 3.60
CA ILE A 438 15.61 -31.61 2.97
C ILE A 438 14.16 -31.48 3.44
N PRO A 439 13.17 -31.53 2.52
CA PRO A 439 11.77 -31.48 2.90
C PRO A 439 11.41 -32.60 3.89
N VAL A 440 10.62 -32.24 4.90
CA VAL A 440 10.15 -33.24 5.87
C VAL A 440 9.04 -34.07 5.23
N PHE A 441 9.23 -35.37 5.17
CA PHE A 441 8.28 -36.35 4.60
C PHE A 441 8.09 -37.56 5.47
N ALA A 442 7.01 -38.29 5.23
CA ALA A 442 6.75 -39.54 5.92
C ALA A 442 7.71 -40.62 5.42
N SER A 443 8.72 -41.00 6.24
CA SER A 443 9.67 -42.04 5.91
C SER A 443 9.17 -43.38 6.44
N MET A 444 9.17 -44.40 5.58
CA MET A 444 8.87 -45.78 5.94
C MET A 444 10.12 -46.58 6.37
N SER A 445 11.29 -45.95 6.41
CA SER A 445 12.53 -46.65 6.76
C SER A 445 12.65 -46.86 8.27
N SER A 446 12.63 -48.11 8.70
CA SER A 446 12.79 -48.52 10.11
C SER A 446 14.24 -48.42 10.64
N ARG A 447 15.21 -48.07 9.79
CA ARG A 447 16.64 -48.09 10.15
C ARG A 447 17.24 -46.71 10.43
N ASN A 448 16.59 -45.61 10.04
CA ASN A 448 17.08 -44.25 10.24
C ASN A 448 16.13 -43.45 11.13
N VAL A 449 16.66 -42.43 11.78
CA VAL A 449 15.84 -41.45 12.50
C VAL A 449 14.82 -40.88 11.53
N SER A 450 13.55 -40.83 11.92
CA SER A 450 12.51 -40.28 11.06
C SER A 450 12.79 -38.80 10.76
N SER A 451 12.45 -38.36 9.55
CA SER A 451 12.63 -36.97 9.12
C SER A 451 11.99 -35.99 10.10
N SER A 452 10.82 -36.32 10.65
CA SER A 452 10.14 -35.47 11.65
C SER A 452 10.89 -35.44 13.00
N THR A 453 11.53 -36.50 13.41
CA THR A 453 12.37 -36.51 14.63
C THR A 453 13.63 -35.69 14.42
N GLN A 454 14.26 -35.78 13.25
CA GLN A 454 15.41 -34.95 12.91
C GLN A 454 15.02 -33.46 12.89
N TYR A 455 13.89 -33.13 12.30
CA TYR A 455 13.35 -31.76 12.30
C TYR A 455 13.14 -31.22 13.73
N LYS A 456 12.60 -32.02 14.63
CA LYS A 456 12.50 -31.68 16.04
C LYS A 456 13.87 -31.48 16.69
N ASN A 457 14.83 -32.37 16.43
CA ASN A 457 16.17 -32.26 16.99
C ASN A 457 16.90 -30.97 16.52
N ASN A 458 16.64 -30.51 15.30
CA ASN A 458 17.18 -29.29 14.79
C ASN A 458 16.68 -28.07 15.60
N PHE A 459 15.39 -28.01 15.92
CA PHE A 459 14.85 -26.96 16.81
C PHE A 459 15.34 -27.12 18.26
N ASP A 460 15.53 -28.32 18.73
CA ASP A 460 16.09 -28.57 20.06
C ASP A 460 17.57 -28.15 20.16
N ALA A 461 18.33 -28.24 19.06
CA ALA A 461 19.69 -27.70 18.95
C ALA A 461 19.70 -26.18 18.93
N LEU A 462 18.80 -25.54 18.14
CA LEU A 462 18.63 -24.09 18.14
C LEU A 462 18.24 -23.57 19.53
N ALA A 463 17.35 -24.23 20.24
CA ALA A 463 16.98 -23.88 21.60
C ALA A 463 18.18 -23.93 22.56
N THR A 464 19.08 -24.91 22.39
CA THR A 464 20.30 -25.00 23.19
C THR A 464 21.29 -23.89 22.85
N LEU A 465 21.36 -23.46 21.59
CA LEU A 465 22.16 -22.30 21.18
C LEU A 465 21.60 -21.01 21.79
N LEU A 466 20.29 -20.78 21.66
CA LEU A 466 19.62 -19.56 22.17
C LEU A 466 19.68 -19.46 23.70
N SER A 467 19.69 -20.58 24.43
CA SER A 467 19.82 -20.56 25.89
C SER A 467 21.15 -20.00 26.42
N GLN A 468 22.10 -19.69 25.55
CA GLN A 468 23.36 -19.03 25.90
C GLN A 468 23.25 -17.50 25.89
N TYR A 469 22.13 -16.94 25.39
CA TYR A 469 21.92 -15.51 25.15
C TYR A 469 20.69 -15.00 25.91
N ASP A 470 20.85 -14.77 27.22
CA ASP A 470 19.74 -14.43 28.11
C ASP A 470 19.03 -13.12 27.71
N ASN A 471 19.79 -12.06 27.32
CA ASN A 471 19.20 -10.78 26.95
C ASN A 471 18.27 -10.92 25.74
N LEU A 472 18.66 -11.70 24.72
CA LEU A 472 17.82 -11.95 23.56
C LEU A 472 16.57 -12.76 23.88
N THR A 473 16.71 -13.80 24.72
CA THR A 473 15.57 -14.68 25.04
C THR A 473 14.52 -14.02 25.92
N GLU A 474 14.91 -13.02 26.72
CA GLU A 474 14.00 -12.31 27.63
C GLU A 474 13.34 -11.07 26.98
N SER A 475 14.11 -10.26 26.23
CA SER A 475 13.65 -8.96 25.75
C SER A 475 13.13 -8.95 24.32
N THR A 476 13.70 -9.78 23.43
CA THR A 476 13.38 -9.78 22.01
C THR A 476 12.16 -10.64 21.66
N THR A 477 11.27 -10.12 20.84
CA THR A 477 10.19 -10.92 20.26
C THR A 477 10.69 -11.63 19.00
N MET A 478 10.67 -12.96 19.02
CA MET A 478 11.11 -13.80 17.90
C MET A 478 9.91 -14.29 17.08
N ILE A 479 9.93 -14.06 15.77
CA ILE A 479 8.87 -14.47 14.85
C ILE A 479 9.45 -15.49 13.86
N PHE A 480 8.84 -16.69 13.80
CA PHE A 480 9.23 -17.75 12.90
C PHE A 480 8.20 -17.95 11.79
N ILE A 481 8.67 -17.92 10.54
CA ILE A 481 7.84 -18.08 9.34
C ILE A 481 8.31 -19.31 8.60
N PRO A 482 7.42 -20.28 8.27
CA PRO A 482 7.78 -21.49 7.59
C PRO A 482 8.15 -21.25 6.12
N GLY A 483 9.03 -22.10 5.60
CA GLY A 483 9.40 -22.14 4.19
C GLY A 483 8.91 -23.44 3.50
N PRO A 484 9.27 -23.65 2.23
CA PRO A 484 8.76 -24.77 1.43
C PRO A 484 9.06 -26.16 1.99
N ASN A 485 10.20 -26.34 2.67
CA ASN A 485 10.62 -27.63 3.22
C ASN A 485 10.01 -27.93 4.60
N ASP A 486 9.33 -26.94 5.21
CA ASP A 486 8.83 -27.07 6.57
C ASP A 486 7.46 -27.74 6.65
N LEU A 487 7.13 -28.31 7.82
CA LEU A 487 5.90 -29.05 8.08
C LEU A 487 4.68 -28.08 8.19
N TRP A 488 3.45 -28.45 7.84
CA TRP A 488 3.08 -29.78 7.26
C TRP A 488 3.07 -29.75 5.73
N GLY A 489 3.18 -28.59 5.11
CA GLY A 489 3.11 -28.40 3.66
C GLY A 489 4.08 -29.32 2.89
N SER A 490 5.30 -29.49 3.40
CA SER A 490 6.33 -30.31 2.78
C SER A 490 5.98 -31.80 2.68
N MET A 491 5.12 -32.32 3.55
CA MET A 491 4.72 -33.76 3.51
C MET A 491 3.93 -34.08 2.22
N ILE A 492 3.24 -33.10 1.65
CA ILE A 492 2.45 -33.25 0.43
C ILE A 492 3.25 -32.76 -0.77
N SER A 493 3.88 -31.60 -0.65
CA SER A 493 4.55 -30.92 -1.74
C SER A 493 5.99 -31.37 -1.99
N LEU A 494 6.60 -32.07 -1.04
CA LEU A 494 8.03 -32.46 -1.06
C LEU A 494 8.96 -31.26 -1.29
N GLY A 495 8.62 -30.10 -0.70
CA GLY A 495 9.40 -28.86 -0.83
C GLY A 495 9.15 -28.07 -2.13
N ALA A 496 8.28 -28.58 -2.99
CA ALA A 496 7.91 -27.89 -4.22
C ALA A 496 6.77 -26.86 -3.99
N ASN A 497 5.76 -26.86 -4.82
CA ASN A 497 4.63 -25.93 -4.75
C ASN A 497 3.61 -26.31 -3.65
N GLY A 498 3.94 -26.04 -2.39
CA GLY A 498 2.96 -26.16 -1.31
C GLY A 498 1.80 -25.17 -1.48
N ILE A 499 0.64 -25.49 -0.88
CA ILE A 499 -0.54 -24.61 -0.93
C ILE A 499 -0.30 -23.38 -0.06
N LEU A 500 -0.65 -22.20 -0.56
CA LEU A 500 -0.67 -20.95 0.22
C LEU A 500 -2.08 -20.66 0.74
N PRO A 501 -2.21 -20.07 1.91
CA PRO A 501 -1.18 -19.80 2.92
C PRO A 501 -0.68 -21.09 3.58
N GLN A 502 0.59 -21.09 4.03
CA GLN A 502 1.18 -22.18 4.78
C GLN A 502 0.99 -21.94 6.28
N ASP A 503 0.51 -22.93 7.00
CA ASP A 503 0.29 -22.85 8.43
C ASP A 503 1.61 -22.76 9.22
N ALA A 504 1.51 -22.24 10.44
CA ALA A 504 2.63 -22.14 11.35
C ALA A 504 3.23 -23.53 11.69
N ILE A 505 4.50 -23.54 12.07
CA ILE A 505 5.20 -24.75 12.50
C ILE A 505 4.50 -25.33 13.75
N PRO A 506 4.14 -26.63 13.75
CA PRO A 506 3.38 -27.20 14.83
C PRO A 506 4.14 -27.22 16.16
N SER A 507 3.45 -26.93 17.25
CA SER A 507 4.00 -26.83 18.60
C SER A 507 4.66 -28.11 19.11
N VAL A 508 4.36 -29.26 18.51
CA VAL A 508 4.98 -30.56 18.84
C VAL A 508 6.51 -30.56 18.63
N PHE A 509 6.97 -29.82 17.61
CA PHE A 509 8.39 -29.73 17.25
C PHE A 509 9.14 -28.62 17.99
N THR A 510 8.42 -27.66 18.56
CA THR A 510 8.99 -26.41 19.08
C THR A 510 8.91 -26.25 20.60
N LYS A 511 8.55 -27.31 21.31
CA LYS A 511 8.34 -27.30 22.77
C LYS A 511 9.54 -26.77 23.57
N LYS A 512 10.77 -27.13 23.17
CA LYS A 512 11.99 -26.68 23.86
C LYS A 512 12.24 -25.19 23.62
N MET A 513 12.01 -24.71 22.40
CA MET A 513 12.10 -23.30 22.06
C MET A 513 11.16 -22.44 22.91
N ASN A 514 9.91 -22.86 23.06
CA ASN A 514 8.90 -22.15 23.85
C ASN A 514 9.22 -22.10 25.36
N LYS A 515 10.14 -22.95 25.83
CA LYS A 515 10.63 -22.92 27.23
C LYS A 515 11.81 -21.97 27.40
N VAL A 516 12.64 -21.82 26.38
CA VAL A 516 13.85 -21.01 26.40
C VAL A 516 13.51 -19.55 26.14
N CYS A 517 12.73 -19.27 25.09
CA CYS A 517 12.40 -17.91 24.70
C CYS A 517 11.08 -17.45 25.35
N LYS A 518 11.09 -16.29 25.99
CA LYS A 518 9.92 -15.72 26.64
C LYS A 518 8.86 -15.23 25.66
N ASN A 519 9.30 -14.57 24.58
CA ASN A 519 8.44 -13.98 23.57
C ASN A 519 8.71 -14.62 22.20
N ILE A 520 8.05 -15.73 21.91
CA ILE A 520 8.18 -16.43 20.63
C ILE A 520 6.82 -16.57 19.95
N ILE A 521 6.77 -16.28 18.66
CA ILE A 521 5.56 -16.34 17.83
C ILE A 521 5.83 -17.23 16.62
N TRP A 522 5.10 -18.32 16.52
CA TRP A 522 5.08 -19.22 15.37
C TRP A 522 4.00 -18.75 14.41
N SER A 523 4.40 -18.27 13.25
CA SER A 523 3.49 -17.58 12.34
C SER A 523 3.33 -18.32 11.01
N SER A 524 2.26 -18.01 10.28
CA SER A 524 1.96 -18.56 8.96
C SER A 524 2.79 -17.87 7.86
N ASN A 525 2.74 -18.40 6.65
CA ASN A 525 3.26 -17.76 5.46
C ASN A 525 2.10 -17.56 4.44
N PRO A 526 1.65 -16.33 4.14
CA PRO A 526 2.12 -15.03 4.66
C PRO A 526 1.72 -14.74 6.11
N THR A 527 2.35 -13.72 6.67
CA THR A 527 2.05 -13.15 7.98
C THR A 527 1.93 -11.64 7.88
N ARG A 528 1.05 -11.06 8.69
CA ARG A 528 0.93 -9.62 8.82
C ARG A 528 1.30 -9.17 10.21
N ILE A 529 2.10 -8.12 10.29
CA ILE A 529 2.45 -7.45 11.55
C ILE A 529 1.80 -6.08 11.52
N ALA A 530 0.99 -5.80 12.52
CA ALA A 530 0.60 -4.45 12.84
C ALA A 530 1.58 -3.90 13.87
N TYR A 531 2.19 -2.80 13.55
CA TYR A 531 3.08 -2.08 14.43
C TYR A 531 2.72 -0.60 14.40
N LEU A 532 2.06 -0.14 15.44
CA LEU A 532 1.57 1.24 15.55
C LEU A 532 0.75 1.67 14.31
N SER A 533 1.27 2.59 13.50
CA SER A 533 0.61 3.04 12.28
C SER A 533 0.95 2.21 11.05
N GLN A 534 1.96 1.32 11.14
CA GLN A 534 2.45 0.52 10.02
C GLN A 534 1.77 -0.84 9.94
N GLU A 535 1.53 -1.25 8.71
CA GLU A 535 1.21 -2.62 8.36
C GLU A 535 2.40 -3.21 7.61
N ILE A 536 2.96 -4.29 8.15
CA ILE A 536 4.12 -4.98 7.57
C ILE A 536 3.66 -6.38 7.15
N VAL A 537 3.90 -6.72 5.89
CA VAL A 537 3.60 -8.04 5.33
C VAL A 537 4.89 -8.82 5.19
N LEU A 538 4.90 -10.03 5.74
CA LEU A 538 6.00 -10.99 5.62
C LEU A 538 5.58 -12.11 4.68
N PHE A 539 6.36 -12.38 3.64
CA PHE A 539 6.03 -13.41 2.67
C PHE A 539 7.28 -14.12 2.16
N ARG A 540 7.31 -15.45 2.29
CA ARG A 540 8.39 -16.33 1.81
C ARG A 540 7.92 -17.14 0.60
N ASP A 541 8.39 -16.77 -0.60
CA ASP A 541 8.23 -17.55 -1.83
C ASP A 541 9.29 -17.11 -2.86
N ASP A 542 9.73 -18.02 -3.75
CA ASP A 542 10.72 -17.74 -4.78
C ASP A 542 10.01 -17.22 -6.05
N LEU A 543 9.56 -15.97 -5.96
CA LEU A 543 8.71 -15.35 -6.97
C LEU A 543 9.47 -14.97 -8.24
N THR A 544 10.72 -14.52 -8.11
CA THR A 544 11.53 -14.08 -9.26
C THR A 544 11.73 -15.22 -10.25
N GLU A 545 12.13 -16.40 -9.77
CA GLU A 545 12.31 -17.57 -10.63
C GLU A 545 10.98 -18.02 -11.24
N ARG A 546 9.90 -17.96 -10.45
CA ARG A 546 8.57 -18.36 -10.90
C ARG A 546 8.05 -17.43 -12.01
N PHE A 547 8.20 -16.12 -11.84
CA PHE A 547 7.85 -15.15 -12.88
C PHE A 547 8.70 -15.33 -14.13
N LYS A 548 10.02 -15.51 -14.01
CA LYS A 548 10.90 -15.74 -15.16
C LYS A 548 10.52 -17.00 -15.94
N ARG A 549 10.18 -18.09 -15.26
CA ARG A 549 9.82 -19.36 -15.86
C ARG A 549 8.49 -19.30 -16.63
N HIS A 550 7.55 -18.47 -16.17
CA HIS A 550 6.20 -18.39 -16.72
C HIS A 550 5.89 -17.06 -17.40
N HIS A 551 6.89 -16.23 -17.60
CA HIS A 551 6.74 -14.95 -18.29
C HIS A 551 6.29 -15.16 -19.74
N LEU A 552 5.40 -14.30 -20.21
CA LEU A 552 4.97 -14.25 -21.59
C LEU A 552 6.09 -13.65 -22.46
N GLU A 553 6.55 -14.38 -23.45
CA GLU A 553 7.55 -13.93 -24.41
C GLU A 553 6.87 -13.13 -25.53
N PHE A 554 7.36 -11.95 -25.82
CA PHE A 554 6.88 -11.07 -26.87
C PHE A 554 7.89 -11.02 -28.01
N ALA A 555 7.42 -11.10 -29.25
CA ALA A 555 8.27 -11.13 -30.44
C ALA A 555 9.12 -9.85 -30.62
N PHE A 556 8.73 -8.73 -30.04
CA PHE A 556 9.42 -7.43 -30.15
C PHE A 556 10.44 -7.14 -29.04
N ASN A 557 10.78 -8.09 -28.20
CA ASN A 557 11.81 -7.93 -27.17
C ASN A 557 13.25 -8.15 -27.67
N GLU A 558 13.49 -8.16 -28.99
CA GLU A 558 14.83 -8.35 -29.58
C GLU A 558 15.89 -7.36 -29.08
N ASN A 559 15.48 -6.24 -28.45
CA ASN A 559 16.43 -5.28 -27.89
C ASN A 559 16.97 -5.66 -26.48
N GLU A 560 16.33 -6.56 -25.73
CA GLU A 560 16.86 -7.01 -24.44
C GLU A 560 17.99 -8.04 -24.60
N GLU A 561 17.99 -8.87 -25.66
CA GLU A 561 19.04 -9.86 -25.90
C GLU A 561 20.37 -9.23 -26.37
N SER A 562 20.33 -8.12 -27.10
CA SER A 562 21.54 -7.41 -27.52
C SER A 562 22.31 -6.74 -26.36
N TYR A 563 21.65 -6.44 -25.26
CA TYR A 563 22.28 -5.92 -24.03
C TYR A 563 22.89 -7.01 -23.15
N THR A 564 22.40 -8.25 -23.23
CA THR A 564 22.93 -9.37 -22.46
C THR A 564 24.23 -9.94 -23.04
N GLU A 565 24.45 -9.87 -24.34
CA GLU A 565 25.70 -10.32 -24.97
C GLU A 565 26.86 -9.31 -24.77
N SER A 566 26.57 -8.01 -24.72
CA SER A 566 27.59 -7.00 -24.44
C SER A 566 27.97 -6.87 -22.96
N ALA A 567 27.12 -7.30 -22.01
CA ALA A 567 27.40 -7.26 -20.58
C ALA A 567 28.31 -8.40 -20.10
N ASN A 568 28.46 -9.50 -20.87
CA ASN A 568 29.29 -10.63 -20.49
C ASN A 568 30.80 -10.42 -20.75
N THR A 569 31.21 -9.29 -21.35
CA THR A 569 32.61 -9.03 -21.72
C THR A 569 33.36 -8.07 -20.81
N THR A 570 32.72 -7.49 -19.80
CA THR A 570 33.43 -6.62 -18.83
C THR A 570 32.98 -6.90 -17.40
N THR A 571 33.62 -7.89 -16.77
CA THR A 571 33.70 -7.99 -15.31
C THR A 571 34.56 -6.85 -14.79
N LYS A 572 33.98 -5.64 -14.66
CA LYS A 572 34.55 -4.59 -13.81
C LYS A 572 33.64 -4.47 -12.59
N ASP A 573 34.28 -4.51 -11.44
CA ASP A 573 33.70 -4.34 -10.11
C ASP A 573 32.70 -3.18 -10.11
N THR A 574 31.40 -3.50 -10.04
CA THR A 574 30.29 -2.53 -10.11
C THR A 574 29.95 -1.88 -8.77
N ASP A 575 30.82 -2.02 -7.78
CA ASP A 575 30.58 -1.49 -6.43
C ASP A 575 30.86 0.02 -6.27
N THR A 576 31.22 0.72 -7.35
CA THR A 576 31.67 2.13 -7.29
C THR A 576 31.06 3.07 -8.33
N VAL A 577 29.86 2.79 -8.84
CA VAL A 577 29.20 3.76 -9.75
C VAL A 577 28.51 4.85 -8.91
N PRO A 578 28.87 6.15 -9.11
CA PRO A 578 28.23 7.25 -8.37
C PRO A 578 26.72 7.29 -8.63
N ILE A 579 25.96 7.56 -7.57
CA ILE A 579 24.50 7.64 -7.62
C ILE A 579 24.00 8.63 -8.68
N ASP A 580 24.74 9.71 -8.92
CA ASP A 580 24.40 10.74 -9.92
C ASP A 580 24.46 10.24 -11.37
N GLU A 581 25.28 9.24 -11.68
CA GLU A 581 25.29 8.59 -13.01
C GLU A 581 24.14 7.61 -13.18
N LEU A 582 23.73 6.93 -12.10
CA LEU A 582 22.59 6.01 -12.09
C LEU A 582 21.26 6.73 -12.27
N VAL A 583 21.17 7.98 -11.84
CA VAL A 583 19.95 8.81 -12.00
C VAL A 583 19.81 9.33 -13.43
N LYS A 584 20.93 9.57 -14.13
CA LYS A 584 20.93 10.12 -15.49
C LYS A 584 20.56 9.11 -16.58
N ASN A 585 20.83 7.82 -16.37
CA ASN A 585 20.55 6.76 -17.35
C ASN A 585 19.88 5.55 -16.66
N PRO A 586 18.56 5.54 -16.47
CA PRO A 586 17.85 4.42 -15.84
C PRO A 586 18.00 3.08 -16.56
N ASP A 587 18.31 3.10 -17.85
CA ASP A 587 18.52 1.89 -18.69
C ASP A 587 19.90 1.23 -18.46
N GLN A 588 20.83 1.89 -17.75
CA GLN A 588 22.15 1.35 -17.41
C GLN A 588 22.24 0.71 -16.03
N LEU A 589 21.10 0.53 -15.35
CA LEU A 589 21.09 -0.13 -14.04
C LEU A 589 21.53 -1.59 -14.17
N PRO A 590 22.28 -2.13 -13.18
CA PRO A 590 22.64 -3.54 -13.15
C PRO A 590 21.39 -4.43 -13.32
N GLN A 591 21.49 -5.49 -14.11
CA GLN A 591 20.40 -6.39 -14.43
C GLN A 591 19.65 -6.88 -13.15
N LYS A 592 20.39 -7.19 -12.08
CA LYS A 592 19.79 -7.60 -10.79
C LYS A 592 18.85 -6.56 -10.20
N VAL A 593 19.19 -5.26 -10.35
CA VAL A 593 18.36 -4.16 -9.85
C VAL A 593 17.12 -3.99 -10.73
N GLN A 594 17.27 -4.12 -12.05
CA GLN A 594 16.13 -4.08 -12.98
C GLN A 594 15.14 -5.21 -12.70
N GLU A 595 15.64 -6.44 -12.51
CA GLU A 595 14.81 -7.62 -12.15
C GLU A 595 14.06 -7.42 -10.82
N SER A 596 14.73 -6.90 -9.81
CA SER A 596 14.11 -6.60 -8.51
C SER A 596 13.03 -5.53 -8.63
N ARG A 597 13.27 -4.47 -9.41
CA ARG A 597 12.26 -3.44 -9.71
C ARG A 597 11.07 -4.01 -10.47
N LYS A 598 11.33 -4.86 -11.46
CA LYS A 598 10.32 -5.55 -12.27
C LYS A 598 9.43 -6.42 -11.37
N LEU A 599 10.02 -7.17 -10.45
CA LEU A 599 9.30 -7.99 -9.48
C LEU A 599 8.40 -7.15 -8.57
N VAL A 600 8.98 -6.16 -7.89
CA VAL A 600 8.26 -5.30 -6.93
C VAL A 600 7.10 -4.58 -7.60
N LYS A 601 7.35 -3.99 -8.78
CA LYS A 601 6.33 -3.31 -9.56
C LYS A 601 5.20 -4.26 -9.94
N THR A 602 5.51 -5.46 -10.43
CA THR A 602 4.51 -6.45 -10.83
C THR A 602 3.62 -6.85 -9.65
N ILE A 603 4.19 -7.17 -8.48
CA ILE A 603 3.40 -7.63 -7.32
C ILE A 603 2.50 -6.50 -6.79
N LEU A 604 3.03 -5.29 -6.65
CA LEU A 604 2.26 -4.17 -6.11
C LEU A 604 1.20 -3.67 -7.09
N ASP A 605 1.47 -3.69 -8.40
CA ASP A 605 0.50 -3.34 -9.43
C ASP A 605 -0.59 -4.41 -9.58
N GLN A 606 -0.28 -5.69 -9.35
CA GLN A 606 -1.30 -6.73 -9.23
C GLN A 606 -2.12 -6.60 -7.94
N GLY A 607 -1.54 -6.04 -6.88
CA GLY A 607 -2.20 -5.94 -5.58
C GLY A 607 -2.41 -7.31 -4.92
N HIS A 608 -1.53 -8.27 -5.22
CA HIS A 608 -1.63 -9.64 -4.73
C HIS A 608 -0.25 -10.31 -4.61
N LEU A 609 0.01 -11.03 -3.52
CA LEU A 609 1.29 -11.69 -3.26
C LEU A 609 1.59 -12.84 -4.23
N SER A 610 0.57 -13.51 -4.74
CA SER A 610 0.71 -14.66 -5.65
C SER A 610 -0.28 -14.53 -6.82
N PRO A 611 -0.02 -13.66 -7.81
CA PRO A 611 -0.92 -13.45 -8.93
C PRO A 611 -0.74 -14.51 -10.02
N PHE A 612 -0.86 -15.78 -9.65
CA PHE A 612 -0.71 -16.92 -10.55
C PHE A 612 -1.99 -17.76 -10.61
N VAL A 613 -2.10 -18.56 -11.66
CA VAL A 613 -3.09 -19.63 -11.72
C VAL A 613 -2.67 -20.79 -10.81
N ASP A 614 -3.64 -21.61 -10.36
CA ASP A 614 -3.40 -22.72 -9.42
C ASP A 614 -2.36 -23.75 -9.90
N SER A 615 -2.24 -23.96 -11.23
CA SER A 615 -1.25 -24.86 -11.83
C SER A 615 0.18 -24.38 -11.64
N ILE A 616 0.40 -23.09 -11.46
CA ILE A 616 1.72 -22.48 -11.22
C ILE A 616 1.99 -22.37 -9.72
N ARG A 617 1.01 -21.84 -8.99
CA ARG A 617 1.10 -21.65 -7.53
C ARG A 617 -0.26 -21.94 -6.88
N PRO A 618 -0.47 -23.12 -6.29
CA PRO A 618 -1.75 -23.46 -5.67
C PRO A 618 -2.02 -22.59 -4.42
N ILE A 619 -3.27 -22.16 -4.29
CA ILE A 619 -3.76 -21.29 -3.22
C ILE A 619 -5.02 -21.91 -2.63
N SER A 620 -5.19 -21.80 -1.30
CA SER A 620 -6.48 -22.07 -0.65
C SER A 620 -7.45 -20.96 -0.99
N TRP A 621 -8.46 -21.24 -1.81
CA TRP A 621 -9.35 -20.23 -2.40
C TRP A 621 -10.15 -19.44 -1.35
N ASP A 622 -10.49 -20.09 -0.23
CA ASP A 622 -11.19 -19.47 0.89
C ASP A 622 -10.30 -18.51 1.71
N LEU A 623 -8.98 -18.62 1.58
CA LEU A 623 -7.99 -17.78 2.27
C LEU A 623 -7.27 -16.78 1.35
N ASP A 624 -7.75 -16.56 0.12
CA ASP A 624 -7.17 -15.63 -0.85
C ASP A 624 -7.03 -14.19 -0.32
N HIS A 625 -7.96 -13.77 0.54
CA HIS A 625 -7.92 -12.44 1.17
C HIS A 625 -6.66 -12.19 1.97
N THR A 626 -5.96 -13.24 2.44
CA THR A 626 -4.68 -13.12 3.17
C THR A 626 -3.52 -12.74 2.26
N LEU A 627 -3.63 -13.07 0.97
CA LEU A 627 -2.65 -12.77 -0.07
C LEU A 627 -2.92 -11.43 -0.77
N THR A 628 -4.10 -10.84 -0.57
CA THR A 628 -4.52 -9.59 -1.21
C THR A 628 -3.79 -8.40 -0.57
N LEU A 629 -3.24 -7.51 -1.40
CA LEU A 629 -2.54 -6.28 -1.01
C LEU A 629 -3.40 -5.04 -1.29
N CYS A 630 -4.59 -4.99 -0.71
CA CYS A 630 -5.48 -3.85 -0.84
C CYS A 630 -6.06 -3.48 0.56
N PRO A 631 -5.69 -2.32 1.10
CA PRO A 631 -4.70 -1.34 0.64
C PRO A 631 -3.27 -1.89 0.61
N ILE A 632 -2.38 -1.28 -0.20
CA ILE A 632 -0.96 -1.65 -0.21
C ILE A 632 -0.36 -1.47 1.20
N PRO A 633 0.44 -2.42 1.73
CA PRO A 633 1.04 -2.30 3.06
C PRO A 633 2.07 -1.18 3.13
N SER A 634 2.38 -0.71 4.33
CA SER A 634 3.43 0.28 4.55
C SER A 634 4.81 -0.28 4.22
N THR A 635 5.04 -1.55 4.60
CA THR A 635 6.29 -2.26 4.37
C THR A 635 5.99 -3.72 4.00
N MET A 636 6.73 -4.26 3.05
CA MET A 636 6.65 -5.66 2.65
C MET A 636 8.04 -6.28 2.74
N ILE A 637 8.16 -7.34 3.52
CA ILE A 637 9.36 -8.16 3.61
C ILE A 637 9.12 -9.39 2.73
N LEU A 638 9.69 -9.32 1.53
CA LEU A 638 9.56 -10.35 0.51
C LEU A 638 10.81 -11.22 0.55
N CYS A 639 10.70 -12.41 1.07
CA CYS A 639 11.82 -13.32 1.19
C CYS A 639 11.91 -14.25 -0.01
N ASP A 640 12.64 -13.81 -1.01
CA ASP A 640 12.89 -14.51 -2.28
C ASP A 640 14.37 -14.85 -2.39
N THR A 641 14.72 -16.13 -2.33
CA THR A 641 16.11 -16.61 -2.44
C THR A 641 16.62 -16.62 -3.87
N SER A 642 15.72 -16.59 -4.83
CA SER A 642 16.04 -16.55 -6.27
C SER A 642 16.43 -15.14 -6.75
N SER A 643 16.18 -14.12 -5.93
CA SER A 643 16.55 -12.73 -6.20
C SER A 643 17.74 -12.29 -5.35
N ALA A 644 18.47 -11.30 -5.83
CA ALA A 644 19.49 -10.64 -5.03
C ALA A 644 18.83 -9.90 -3.84
N GLN A 645 19.64 -9.59 -2.83
CA GLN A 645 19.25 -8.70 -1.75
C GLN A 645 18.90 -7.32 -2.29
N PHE A 646 17.77 -6.74 -1.88
CA PHE A 646 17.35 -5.41 -2.31
C PHE A 646 16.50 -4.68 -1.27
N ASP A 647 16.47 -3.37 -1.42
CA ASP A 647 15.66 -2.43 -0.67
C ASP A 647 15.10 -1.40 -1.66
N LEU A 648 13.81 -1.45 -1.92
CA LEU A 648 13.13 -0.63 -2.92
C LEU A 648 11.85 -0.02 -2.34
N THR A 649 11.49 1.17 -2.83
CA THR A 649 10.22 1.81 -2.48
C THR A 649 9.42 2.05 -3.75
N TYR A 650 8.18 1.56 -3.78
CA TYR A 650 7.25 1.76 -4.88
C TYR A 650 5.84 2.07 -4.35
N ASN A 651 5.19 3.08 -4.89
CA ASN A 651 3.86 3.55 -4.47
C ASN A 651 3.68 3.77 -2.96
N GLY A 652 4.76 4.19 -2.27
CA GLY A 652 4.75 4.41 -0.82
C GLY A 652 4.92 3.14 0.02
N CYS A 653 5.04 1.97 -0.61
CA CYS A 653 5.38 0.71 0.05
C CYS A 653 6.89 0.49 0.02
N LYS A 654 7.48 0.27 1.18
CA LYS A 654 8.88 -0.16 1.32
C LYS A 654 8.96 -1.66 1.14
N VAL A 655 9.72 -2.15 0.16
CA VAL A 655 9.88 -3.59 -0.10
C VAL A 655 11.31 -4.00 0.16
N ILE A 656 11.48 -4.96 1.05
CA ILE A 656 12.77 -5.44 1.54
C ILE A 656 12.91 -6.92 1.19
N ASN A 657 14.02 -7.30 0.55
CA ASN A 657 14.38 -8.71 0.36
C ASN A 657 15.74 -8.98 1.00
N PRO A 658 15.81 -9.74 2.09
CA PRO A 658 17.09 -10.13 2.68
C PRO A 658 17.85 -11.19 1.84
N GLY A 659 17.16 -11.85 0.89
CA GLY A 659 17.73 -12.95 0.11
C GLY A 659 18.02 -14.21 0.94
N SER A 660 18.91 -15.07 0.47
CA SER A 660 19.37 -16.26 1.22
C SER A 660 20.29 -15.87 2.37
N PHE A 661 20.17 -16.59 3.50
CA PHE A 661 20.96 -16.33 4.71
C PHE A 661 22.47 -16.46 4.50
N ILE A 662 22.90 -17.51 3.81
CA ILE A 662 24.32 -17.67 3.44
C ILE A 662 24.52 -17.37 1.97
N HIS A 663 25.46 -16.44 1.70
CA HIS A 663 25.94 -16.16 0.35
C HIS A 663 27.45 -15.94 0.37
N ASN A 664 28.20 -16.69 -0.46
CA ASN A 664 29.65 -16.56 -0.60
C ASN A 664 30.42 -16.55 0.75
N ARG A 665 30.11 -17.48 1.68
CA ARG A 665 30.70 -17.57 3.03
C ARG A 665 30.41 -16.35 3.94
N ARG A 666 29.40 -15.59 3.64
CA ARG A 666 28.91 -14.51 4.49
C ARG A 666 27.48 -14.82 4.92
N ALA A 667 27.18 -14.58 6.16
CA ALA A 667 25.81 -14.60 6.66
C ALA A 667 25.22 -13.20 6.53
N ARG A 668 23.99 -13.13 6.01
CA ARG A 668 23.30 -11.88 5.68
C ARG A 668 22.07 -11.69 6.54
N TYR A 669 21.90 -10.49 7.02
CA TYR A 669 20.67 -10.02 7.63
C TYR A 669 20.44 -8.54 7.32
N MET A 670 19.23 -8.08 7.55
CA MET A 670 18.88 -6.67 7.39
C MET A 670 18.33 -6.12 8.71
N GLU A 671 18.79 -4.93 9.06
CA GLU A 671 18.23 -4.15 10.14
C GLU A 671 17.21 -3.17 9.55
N TYR A 672 15.97 -3.20 10.02
CA TYR A 672 14.91 -2.27 9.65
C TYR A 672 14.54 -1.40 10.85
N ILE A 673 14.58 -0.09 10.67
CA ILE A 673 14.25 0.91 11.68
C ILE A 673 12.85 1.47 11.34
N PRO A 674 11.79 1.10 12.09
CA PRO A 674 10.42 1.49 11.77
C PRO A 674 10.18 2.99 11.75
N SER A 675 10.77 3.74 12.69
CA SER A 675 10.58 5.19 12.84
C SER A 675 10.97 5.98 11.58
N THR A 676 12.04 5.57 10.92
CA THR A 676 12.59 6.23 9.72
C THR A 676 12.33 5.45 8.43
N LYS A 677 11.85 4.21 8.53
CA LYS A 677 11.71 3.25 7.42
C LYS A 677 13.04 3.01 6.67
N LYS A 678 14.15 3.18 7.35
CA LYS A 678 15.48 2.88 6.80
C LYS A 678 15.84 1.42 7.02
N THR A 679 16.59 0.88 6.06
CA THR A 679 17.16 -0.46 6.13
C THR A 679 18.67 -0.37 6.05
N ILE A 680 19.35 -1.19 6.85
CA ILE A 680 20.81 -1.36 6.84
C ILE A 680 21.05 -2.82 6.49
N GLN A 681 21.94 -3.04 5.52
CA GLN A 681 22.34 -4.38 5.11
C GLN A 681 23.61 -4.75 5.87
N GLU A 682 23.58 -5.87 6.56
CA GLU A 682 24.69 -6.36 7.37
C GLU A 682 25.15 -7.73 6.87
N GLU A 683 26.48 -7.90 6.81
CA GLU A 683 27.10 -9.17 6.43
C GLU A 683 28.15 -9.55 7.47
N ILE A 684 28.15 -10.81 7.92
CA ILE A 684 29.13 -11.34 8.87
C ILE A 684 29.87 -12.52 8.24
N TYR A 685 31.19 -12.46 8.30
CA TYR A 685 32.06 -13.59 7.91
C TYR A 685 32.11 -14.63 9.03
N PHE A 686 32.03 -15.91 8.67
CA PHE A 686 32.03 -17.02 9.63
C PHE A 686 32.93 -18.17 9.17
#